data_d0d43c895f8a1213dfa9227c1cdabd6a
#
_entry.id   d0d43c895f8a1213dfa9227c1cdabd6a
#
_cell.length_a   1.000
_cell.length_b   1.000
_cell.length_c   1.000
_cell.angle_alpha   90.00
_cell.angle_beta   90.00
_cell.angle_gamma   90.00
#
_symmetry.space_group_name_H-M   'P 1'
#
loop_
_entity.id
_entity.type
_entity.pdbx_description
1 polymer ?
#
loop_
_entity_poly.entity_id
_entity_poly.type
_entity_poly.pdbx_seq_one_letter_code
_entity_poly.pdbx_strand_id
1 'polypeptide(L)'
;MKEKTKLNRTVRWILSVTLIGLGLSVTWAWGQVARLDEPAGENLSPEPAALYAMWQPEGSGQAGLFRSVDKGETWQPLALPQSGAPVAWAYDGEERLAVAVDGGSLLVSEDRGDTWAAVADGLPMLSLAWSQDGALYAGTDQKGIYRLAADGGLTAMPAVPAELASAAVQHLTSAEGRLFAATPSVLFYTDDGGQTWVKSLPVAGPISALAATDRDTVYVGTETWAVAKSADAGRTWQPALEGLGLAAGQMVQITALSADPDQPGVLYAAVAFAVGSTQVHVSAGGTFMTLDGGDSWQALAGPTFPEAEQAFELVLLPDRPLSVLAVTAGGFQSYAPDTVRAQAALGSSDAATRASAARLLGLARTKEASDALLAALADPDAAVRLAAAEALGRIADPANSSALMVMIEHPDEQVRLGAARALGLMRSEAAVEPLRAMLMNGEGGAVTVAAQALGRIGTPAATDALMAALADAEMSPRRHAALGALETMGEPAVGPLTEMLTASRDAYARQNSAQALGWIGSAQATEALVDALQDGNEAVRDQAAWALGEIGDPAARVALERAVEGDGSALVRVEAQQALSQLGEKPRAAAQQPVAWSLILGRLQPLRWLILGMSAVGAAWLALGNRRLVHAPIGQQADCQGQRRA
;
A
#
# COMPACT_ATOMS: atom_id res chain seq x y z
N MET A 1 22.44 -27.89 12.34
CA MET A 1 22.28 -26.56 12.94
C MET A 1 21.50 -25.76 11.89
N LYS A 2 20.22 -25.53 12.15
CA LYS A 2 19.29 -24.87 11.21
C LYS A 2 19.32 -23.38 11.51
N GLU A 3 19.96 -22.62 10.67
CA GLU A 3 19.76 -21.17 10.64
C GLU A 3 18.39 -20.89 10.02
N LYS A 4 17.54 -20.27 10.81
CA LYS A 4 16.26 -19.76 10.35
C LYS A 4 16.52 -18.41 9.68
N THR A 5 16.54 -18.40 8.36
CA THR A 5 16.45 -17.17 7.56
C THR A 5 15.09 -16.54 7.83
N LYS A 6 15.09 -15.33 8.39
CA LYS A 6 13.87 -14.51 8.56
C LYS A 6 13.45 -14.03 7.17
N LEU A 7 12.37 -14.56 6.68
CA LEU A 7 11.69 -14.07 5.48
C LEU A 7 11.02 -12.74 5.78
N ASN A 8 11.33 -11.73 5.01
CA ASN A 8 10.60 -10.45 5.03
C ASN A 8 9.14 -10.71 4.61
N ARG A 9 8.20 -10.22 5.42
CA ARG A 9 6.77 -10.41 5.23
C ARG A 9 6.27 -9.48 4.12
N THR A 10 5.93 -10.04 3.00
CA THR A 10 5.24 -9.36 1.90
C THR A 10 3.73 -9.34 2.17
N VAL A 11 3.03 -8.31 1.75
CA VAL A 11 1.59 -8.07 1.99
C VAL A 11 0.73 -9.07 1.21
N ARG A 12 -0.31 -9.64 1.80
CA ARG A 12 -1.21 -10.64 1.23
C ARG A 12 -2.55 -10.00 0.83
N TRP A 13 -3.07 -10.37 -0.30
CA TRP A 13 -4.31 -9.81 -0.85
C TRP A 13 -5.35 -10.89 -1.17
N ILE A 14 -6.59 -10.56 -1.01
CA ILE A 14 -7.71 -11.44 -1.31
C ILE A 14 -8.75 -10.67 -2.10
N LEU A 15 -9.20 -11.25 -3.19
CA LEU A 15 -10.27 -10.75 -4.02
C LEU A 15 -11.44 -11.73 -4.01
N SER A 16 -12.62 -11.21 -3.84
CA SER A 16 -13.85 -11.97 -3.95
C SER A 16 -14.74 -11.41 -5.05
N VAL A 17 -15.17 -12.24 -5.99
CA VAL A 17 -16.12 -11.87 -7.05
C VAL A 17 -17.34 -12.78 -7.00
N THR A 18 -18.51 -12.21 -7.03
CA THR A 18 -19.77 -12.94 -7.06
C THR A 18 -20.51 -12.71 -8.36
N LEU A 19 -20.87 -13.77 -9.05
CA LEU A 19 -21.72 -13.74 -10.22
C LEU A 19 -23.19 -13.89 -9.80
N ILE A 20 -23.96 -12.82 -9.97
CA ILE A 20 -25.41 -12.83 -9.79
C ILE A 20 -26.04 -13.08 -11.16
N GLY A 21 -26.45 -14.29 -11.41
CA GLY A 21 -27.18 -14.62 -12.66
C GLY A 21 -27.45 -16.08 -12.89
N LEU A 22 -26.64 -16.97 -12.35
CA LEU A 22 -26.78 -18.42 -12.55
C LEU A 22 -26.76 -19.22 -11.26
N GLY A 23 -26.92 -18.59 -10.08
CA GLY A 23 -26.94 -19.29 -8.79
C GLY A 23 -25.55 -19.82 -8.35
N LEU A 24 -24.47 -19.42 -9.01
CA LEU A 24 -23.10 -19.80 -8.67
C LEU A 24 -22.39 -18.59 -8.05
N SER A 25 -22.11 -18.69 -6.77
CA SER A 25 -21.23 -17.75 -6.07
C SER A 25 -19.81 -18.26 -6.22
N VAL A 26 -18.93 -17.41 -6.76
CA VAL A 26 -17.52 -17.75 -6.96
C VAL A 26 -16.67 -16.72 -6.23
N THR A 27 -15.89 -17.17 -5.27
CA THR A 27 -15.07 -16.31 -4.41
C THR A 27 -13.60 -16.62 -4.61
N TRP A 28 -12.79 -15.61 -4.67
CA TRP A 28 -11.42 -15.68 -5.19
C TRP A 28 -10.36 -15.11 -4.22
N ALA A 29 -9.26 -15.78 -4.12
CA ALA A 29 -8.16 -15.37 -3.26
C ALA A 29 -6.82 -15.32 -3.98
N TRP A 30 -5.98 -14.40 -3.56
CA TRP A 30 -4.72 -14.05 -4.18
C TRP A 30 -3.51 -14.48 -3.40
N GLY A 31 -2.55 -15.05 -4.11
CA GLY A 31 -1.23 -15.35 -3.59
C GLY A 31 -0.22 -14.25 -3.90
N GLN A 32 0.66 -14.05 -2.97
CA GLN A 32 1.80 -13.13 -3.09
C GLN A 32 2.92 -13.68 -3.94
N VAL A 33 3.56 -12.78 -4.66
CA VAL A 33 4.90 -12.98 -5.18
C VAL A 33 5.89 -12.47 -4.15
N ALA A 34 6.63 -13.39 -3.53
CA ALA A 34 7.75 -13.01 -2.70
C ALA A 34 8.88 -12.46 -3.58
N ARG A 35 9.29 -11.21 -3.38
CA ARG A 35 10.61 -10.77 -3.83
C ARG A 35 11.64 -11.36 -2.89
N LEU A 36 12.50 -12.17 -3.44
CA LEU A 36 13.76 -12.53 -2.82
C LEU A 36 14.73 -11.36 -3.03
N ASP A 37 15.05 -10.64 -1.96
CA ASP A 37 16.31 -9.91 -1.91
C ASP A 37 17.40 -10.98 -1.79
N GLU A 38 18.08 -11.26 -2.88
CA GLU A 38 19.21 -12.19 -2.88
C GLU A 38 20.39 -11.62 -2.09
N PRO A 39 20.92 -12.37 -1.11
CA PRO A 39 22.33 -12.33 -0.83
C PRO A 39 23.03 -13.17 -1.89
N ALA A 40 24.02 -12.61 -2.56
CA ALA A 40 24.87 -13.32 -3.49
C ALA A 40 25.47 -14.59 -2.86
N GLY A 41 25.09 -15.76 -3.36
CA GLY A 41 25.75 -17.01 -3.04
C GLY A 41 24.82 -18.22 -3.00
N GLU A 42 24.91 -19.00 -4.06
CA GLU A 42 24.43 -20.35 -4.33
C GLU A 42 23.16 -20.47 -5.18
N ASN A 43 23.40 -21.00 -6.40
CA ASN A 43 22.46 -21.38 -7.43
C ASN A 43 21.42 -22.40 -6.92
N LEU A 44 20.30 -21.91 -6.43
CA LEU A 44 19.02 -22.56 -6.52
C LEU A 44 18.09 -21.55 -7.17
N SER A 45 17.72 -21.76 -8.42
CA SER A 45 16.65 -20.98 -9.06
C SER A 45 15.42 -21.05 -8.16
N PRO A 46 14.87 -19.91 -7.69
CA PRO A 46 13.61 -19.96 -6.94
C PRO A 46 12.57 -20.61 -7.86
N GLU A 47 11.83 -21.58 -7.34
CA GLU A 47 10.69 -22.11 -8.07
C GLU A 47 9.77 -20.95 -8.44
N PRO A 48 9.29 -20.84 -9.70
CA PRO A 48 8.42 -19.75 -10.09
C PRO A 48 7.18 -19.74 -9.20
N ALA A 49 6.77 -18.53 -8.79
CA ALA A 49 5.57 -18.37 -7.99
C ALA A 49 4.38 -19.00 -8.71
N ALA A 50 3.72 -19.96 -8.06
CA ALA A 50 2.58 -20.64 -8.64
C ALA A 50 1.39 -19.67 -8.72
N LEU A 51 0.70 -19.68 -9.86
CA LEU A 51 -0.57 -18.98 -10.05
C LEU A 51 -1.72 -19.96 -9.87
N TYR A 52 -2.83 -19.47 -9.34
CA TYR A 52 -4.04 -20.25 -9.14
C TYR A 52 -5.23 -19.53 -9.73
N ALA A 53 -6.17 -20.29 -10.28
CA ALA A 53 -7.42 -19.78 -10.82
C ALA A 53 -8.51 -20.83 -10.69
N MET A 54 -9.72 -20.38 -10.42
CA MET A 54 -10.89 -21.23 -10.51
C MET A 54 -11.54 -21.03 -11.87
N TRP A 55 -11.66 -22.09 -12.63
CA TRP A 55 -12.17 -22.06 -13.99
C TRP A 55 -13.11 -23.22 -14.27
N GLN A 56 -14.13 -22.96 -15.07
CA GLN A 56 -15.03 -23.97 -15.59
C GLN A 56 -14.83 -24.10 -17.09
N PRO A 57 -14.05 -25.11 -17.56
CA PRO A 57 -13.84 -25.33 -18.97
C PRO A 57 -15.16 -25.58 -19.71
N GLU A 58 -15.28 -25.03 -20.93
CA GLU A 58 -16.44 -25.24 -21.78
C GLU A 58 -16.74 -26.74 -21.98
N GLY A 59 -17.95 -27.17 -21.69
CA GLY A 59 -18.36 -28.59 -21.80
C GLY A 59 -17.96 -29.48 -20.63
N SER A 60 -17.23 -29.00 -19.62
CA SER A 60 -16.88 -29.81 -18.42
C SER A 60 -18.04 -29.96 -17.43
N GLY A 61 -19.02 -29.07 -17.46
CA GLY A 61 -20.17 -29.06 -16.55
C GLY A 61 -19.85 -28.73 -15.09
N GLN A 62 -18.57 -28.64 -14.70
CA GLN A 62 -18.12 -28.32 -13.34
C GLN A 62 -16.91 -27.40 -13.34
N ALA A 63 -16.88 -26.46 -12.40
CA ALA A 63 -15.72 -25.65 -12.10
C ALA A 63 -14.61 -26.51 -11.44
N GLY A 64 -13.36 -26.17 -11.70
CA GLY A 64 -12.17 -26.76 -11.09
C GLY A 64 -11.21 -25.67 -10.60
N LEU A 65 -10.34 -26.00 -9.64
CA LEU A 65 -9.21 -25.19 -9.28
C LEU A 65 -8.00 -25.61 -10.11
N PHE A 66 -7.32 -24.67 -10.72
CA PHE A 66 -6.16 -24.88 -11.58
C PHE A 66 -4.93 -24.19 -11.04
N ARG A 67 -3.76 -24.77 -11.29
CA ARG A 67 -2.44 -24.23 -10.95
C ARG A 67 -1.61 -24.06 -12.22
N SER A 68 -0.91 -22.93 -12.33
CA SER A 68 0.16 -22.71 -13.30
C SER A 68 1.48 -22.48 -12.57
N VAL A 69 2.55 -23.11 -13.04
CA VAL A 69 3.94 -22.94 -12.57
C VAL A 69 4.83 -22.30 -13.64
N ASP A 70 4.28 -21.96 -14.79
CA ASP A 70 4.94 -21.38 -15.96
C ASP A 70 4.39 -20.01 -16.33
N LYS A 71 4.01 -19.22 -15.31
CA LYS A 71 3.55 -17.82 -15.48
C LYS A 71 2.24 -17.69 -16.26
N GLY A 72 1.38 -18.68 -16.16
CA GLY A 72 0.08 -18.70 -16.81
C GLY A 72 0.09 -19.21 -18.26
N GLU A 73 1.20 -19.78 -18.75
CA GLU A 73 1.25 -20.35 -20.09
C GLU A 73 0.50 -21.68 -20.18
N THR A 74 0.63 -22.53 -19.14
CA THR A 74 -0.15 -23.76 -19.02
C THR A 74 -0.80 -23.87 -17.64
N TRP A 75 -1.96 -24.54 -17.61
CA TRP A 75 -2.75 -24.70 -16.42
C TRP A 75 -3.06 -26.17 -16.17
N GLN A 76 -2.85 -26.64 -14.96
CA GLN A 76 -3.09 -28.02 -14.55
C GLN A 76 -4.21 -28.03 -13.50
N PRO A 77 -5.24 -28.91 -13.66
CA PRO A 77 -6.27 -29.05 -12.65
C PRO A 77 -5.69 -29.64 -11.37
N LEU A 78 -6.04 -29.06 -10.22
CA LEU A 78 -5.74 -29.64 -8.91
C LEU A 78 -6.79 -30.70 -8.57
N ALA A 79 -6.32 -31.87 -8.15
CA ALA A 79 -7.20 -32.96 -7.76
C ALA A 79 -7.74 -32.72 -6.33
N LEU A 80 -9.02 -32.36 -6.21
CA LEU A 80 -9.69 -32.24 -4.93
C LEU A 80 -10.19 -33.62 -4.46
N PRO A 81 -9.99 -33.99 -3.18
CA PRO A 81 -10.33 -35.33 -2.67
C PRO A 81 -11.83 -35.56 -2.50
N GLN A 82 -12.65 -34.54 -2.58
CA GLN A 82 -14.09 -34.61 -2.45
C GLN A 82 -14.82 -34.31 -3.76
N SER A 83 -15.97 -34.96 -3.97
CA SER A 83 -16.86 -34.67 -5.09
C SER A 83 -17.64 -33.40 -4.79
N GLY A 84 -17.40 -32.33 -5.53
CA GLY A 84 -18.08 -31.04 -5.43
C GLY A 84 -17.31 -30.03 -6.26
N ALA A 85 -18.02 -29.06 -6.84
CA ALA A 85 -17.37 -27.95 -7.51
C ALA A 85 -16.77 -26.99 -6.48
N PRO A 86 -15.57 -26.46 -6.67
CA PRO A 86 -15.07 -25.39 -5.83
C PRO A 86 -15.97 -24.15 -5.99
N VAL A 87 -16.31 -23.52 -4.87
CA VAL A 87 -17.16 -22.31 -4.82
C VAL A 87 -16.43 -21.09 -4.29
N ALA A 88 -15.36 -21.31 -3.53
CA ALA A 88 -14.49 -20.26 -3.04
C ALA A 88 -13.09 -20.85 -2.80
N TRP A 89 -12.07 -20.03 -2.96
CA TRP A 89 -10.70 -20.43 -2.65
C TRP A 89 -9.89 -19.27 -2.08
N ALA A 90 -8.79 -19.58 -1.40
CA ALA A 90 -7.86 -18.61 -0.86
C ALA A 90 -6.44 -19.18 -0.85
N TYR A 91 -5.45 -18.37 -1.27
CA TYR A 91 -4.04 -18.69 -1.20
C TYR A 91 -3.32 -17.71 -0.28
N ASP A 92 -2.45 -18.20 0.58
CA ASP A 92 -1.77 -17.36 1.57
C ASP A 92 -0.52 -16.66 1.03
N GLY A 93 -0.16 -16.91 -0.21
CA GLY A 93 1.02 -16.31 -0.85
C GLY A 93 2.31 -17.09 -0.61
N GLU A 94 2.28 -18.15 0.19
CA GLU A 94 3.45 -18.97 0.50
C GLU A 94 3.24 -20.42 0.04
N GLU A 95 2.46 -21.20 0.79
CA GLU A 95 2.27 -22.63 0.50
C GLU A 95 0.84 -23.10 0.73
N ARG A 96 0.02 -22.37 1.52
CA ARG A 96 -1.30 -22.83 1.94
C ARG A 96 -2.40 -22.40 1.00
N LEU A 97 -3.20 -23.36 0.59
CA LEU A 97 -4.44 -23.17 -0.14
C LEU A 97 -5.64 -23.58 0.70
N ALA A 98 -6.72 -22.84 0.59
CA ALA A 98 -8.01 -23.22 1.14
C ALA A 98 -9.05 -23.22 0.03
N VAL A 99 -9.92 -24.23 0.00
CA VAL A 99 -10.97 -24.38 -1.00
C VAL A 99 -12.26 -24.78 -0.30
N ALA A 100 -13.31 -24.00 -0.50
CA ALA A 100 -14.67 -24.40 -0.16
C ALA A 100 -15.29 -25.08 -1.39
N VAL A 101 -15.90 -26.24 -1.19
CA VAL A 101 -16.59 -26.97 -2.25
C VAL A 101 -18.10 -26.95 -2.03
N ASP A 102 -18.83 -27.09 -3.13
CA ASP A 102 -20.28 -27.23 -3.09
C ASP A 102 -20.67 -28.44 -2.21
N GLY A 103 -21.67 -28.23 -1.34
CA GLY A 103 -21.99 -29.20 -0.28
C GLY A 103 -21.43 -28.78 1.08
N GLY A 104 -20.57 -27.75 1.15
CA GLY A 104 -20.17 -27.08 2.39
C GLY A 104 -18.94 -27.64 3.06
N SER A 105 -18.08 -28.36 2.34
CA SER A 105 -16.80 -28.82 2.87
C SER A 105 -15.71 -27.79 2.64
N LEU A 106 -14.81 -27.64 3.62
CA LEU A 106 -13.59 -26.84 3.55
C LEU A 106 -12.37 -27.76 3.48
N LEU A 107 -11.61 -27.61 2.42
CA LEU A 107 -10.33 -28.30 2.20
C LEU A 107 -9.18 -27.33 2.39
N VAL A 108 -8.11 -27.74 3.08
CA VAL A 108 -6.89 -26.98 3.25
C VAL A 108 -5.71 -27.82 2.81
N SER A 109 -4.82 -27.22 2.03
CA SER A 109 -3.54 -27.75 1.63
C SER A 109 -2.43 -26.92 2.25
N GLU A 110 -1.37 -27.57 2.74
CA GLU A 110 -0.14 -26.96 3.29
C GLU A 110 1.05 -27.06 2.31
N ASP A 111 0.83 -27.59 1.11
CA ASP A 111 1.83 -27.95 0.11
C ASP A 111 1.42 -27.54 -1.32
N ARG A 112 0.87 -26.33 -1.46
CA ARG A 112 0.50 -25.72 -2.75
C ARG A 112 -0.53 -26.51 -3.56
N GLY A 113 -1.35 -27.32 -2.90
CA GLY A 113 -2.42 -28.10 -3.53
C GLY A 113 -2.05 -29.51 -3.91
N ASP A 114 -0.87 -30.01 -3.53
CA ASP A 114 -0.44 -31.38 -3.81
C ASP A 114 -1.17 -32.39 -2.89
N THR A 115 -1.42 -32.03 -1.62
CA THR A 115 -2.25 -32.82 -0.72
C THR A 115 -3.30 -31.95 -0.01
N TRP A 116 -4.40 -32.54 0.41
CA TRP A 116 -5.53 -31.83 0.98
C TRP A 116 -6.05 -32.51 2.25
N ALA A 117 -6.35 -31.70 3.27
CA ALA A 117 -7.06 -32.11 4.47
C ALA A 117 -8.47 -31.49 4.50
N ALA A 118 -9.48 -32.29 4.83
CA ALA A 118 -10.82 -31.77 5.09
C ALA A 118 -10.89 -31.25 6.54
N VAL A 119 -11.22 -29.95 6.70
CA VAL A 119 -11.24 -29.28 8.02
C VAL A 119 -12.65 -29.01 8.53
N ALA A 120 -13.64 -28.94 7.65
CA ALA A 120 -15.04 -28.73 8.02
C ALA A 120 -16.00 -29.25 6.94
N ASP A 121 -17.24 -29.58 7.36
CA ASP A 121 -18.32 -30.00 6.48
C ASP A 121 -19.64 -29.34 6.86
N GLY A 122 -20.55 -29.20 5.89
CA GLY A 122 -21.93 -28.77 6.10
C GLY A 122 -22.13 -27.27 6.33
N LEU A 123 -21.13 -26.45 6.01
CA LEU A 123 -21.23 -24.99 6.04
C LEU A 123 -21.32 -24.41 4.62
N PRO A 124 -22.38 -23.68 4.27
CA PRO A 124 -22.51 -23.06 2.95
C PRO A 124 -21.58 -21.86 2.83
N MET A 125 -20.30 -22.11 2.58
CA MET A 125 -19.28 -21.09 2.44
C MET A 125 -19.39 -20.43 1.07
N LEU A 126 -19.26 -19.09 1.05
CA LEU A 126 -19.31 -18.26 -0.15
C LEU A 126 -18.00 -17.52 -0.42
N SER A 127 -17.20 -17.29 0.62
CA SER A 127 -15.95 -16.53 0.53
C SER A 127 -14.92 -17.02 1.53
N LEU A 128 -13.65 -16.97 1.14
CA LEU A 128 -12.50 -17.33 1.97
C LEU A 128 -11.46 -16.22 1.95
N ALA A 129 -10.79 -16.00 3.08
CA ALA A 129 -9.73 -15.02 3.21
C ALA A 129 -8.66 -15.44 4.21
N TRP A 130 -7.38 -15.41 3.82
CA TRP A 130 -6.26 -15.46 4.75
C TRP A 130 -5.95 -14.06 5.26
N SER A 131 -5.72 -13.92 6.55
CA SER A 131 -5.19 -12.69 7.16
C SER A 131 -3.66 -12.74 7.27
N GLN A 132 -3.04 -11.59 7.51
CA GLN A 132 -1.58 -11.48 7.65
C GLN A 132 -1.01 -12.29 8.82
N ASP A 133 -1.79 -12.50 9.88
CA ASP A 133 -1.41 -13.33 11.02
C ASP A 133 -1.55 -14.84 10.72
N GLY A 134 -1.93 -15.20 9.50
CA GLY A 134 -2.08 -16.56 9.03
C GLY A 134 -3.38 -17.25 9.43
N ALA A 135 -4.39 -16.52 9.91
CA ALA A 135 -5.71 -17.08 10.16
C ALA A 135 -6.54 -17.12 8.86
N LEU A 136 -7.30 -18.20 8.67
CA LEU A 136 -8.27 -18.34 7.59
C LEU A 136 -9.65 -17.95 8.10
N TYR A 137 -10.34 -17.11 7.33
CA TYR A 137 -11.73 -16.73 7.54
C TYR A 137 -12.62 -17.25 6.42
N ALA A 138 -13.82 -17.70 6.78
CA ALA A 138 -14.83 -18.19 5.84
C ALA A 138 -16.14 -17.41 6.03
N GLY A 139 -16.58 -16.74 4.98
CA GLY A 139 -17.90 -16.11 4.91
C GLY A 139 -18.94 -17.10 4.40
N THR A 140 -20.12 -17.11 5.00
CA THR A 140 -21.16 -18.11 4.72
C THR A 140 -22.43 -17.49 4.20
N ASP A 141 -23.32 -18.33 3.66
CA ASP A 141 -24.70 -17.94 3.37
C ASP A 141 -25.53 -18.01 4.66
N GLN A 142 -25.88 -16.85 5.19
CA GLN A 142 -26.78 -16.65 6.34
C GLN A 142 -26.35 -17.36 7.65
N LYS A 143 -25.05 -17.65 7.81
CA LYS A 143 -24.50 -18.22 9.05
C LYS A 143 -23.31 -17.40 9.59
N GLY A 144 -23.09 -16.19 9.07
CA GLY A 144 -22.01 -15.29 9.49
C GLY A 144 -20.64 -15.70 9.01
N ILE A 145 -19.63 -15.42 9.84
CA ILE A 145 -18.22 -15.64 9.51
C ILE A 145 -17.62 -16.65 10.50
N TYR A 146 -16.80 -17.53 9.98
CA TYR A 146 -16.06 -18.54 10.74
C TYR A 146 -14.55 -18.27 10.63
N ARG A 147 -13.82 -18.67 11.66
CA ARG A 147 -12.36 -18.62 11.69
C ARG A 147 -11.80 -20.00 11.92
N LEU A 148 -10.79 -20.39 11.14
CA LEU A 148 -10.04 -21.62 11.38
C LEU A 148 -9.11 -21.38 12.57
N ALA A 149 -9.30 -22.16 13.62
CA ALA A 149 -8.49 -22.11 14.84
C ALA A 149 -7.17 -22.89 14.65
N ALA A 150 -6.19 -22.64 15.51
CA ALA A 150 -4.89 -23.30 15.45
C ALA A 150 -4.94 -24.82 15.69
N ASP A 151 -6.02 -25.33 16.29
CA ASP A 151 -6.28 -26.76 16.48
C ASP A 151 -6.89 -27.44 15.24
N GLY A 152 -7.08 -26.69 14.14
CA GLY A 152 -7.68 -27.17 12.90
C GLY A 152 -9.20 -27.16 12.88
N GLY A 153 -9.88 -26.67 13.94
CA GLY A 153 -11.33 -26.55 14.01
C GLY A 153 -11.84 -25.21 13.47
N LEU A 154 -12.91 -25.26 12.68
CA LEU A 154 -13.59 -24.07 12.19
C LEU A 154 -14.59 -23.57 13.24
N THR A 155 -14.38 -22.39 13.80
CA THR A 155 -15.21 -21.81 14.86
C THR A 155 -15.95 -20.57 14.40
N ALA A 156 -17.26 -20.45 14.76
CA ALA A 156 -18.02 -19.23 14.50
C ALA A 156 -17.43 -18.05 15.27
N MET A 157 -17.32 -16.89 14.62
CA MET A 157 -16.84 -15.67 15.28
C MET A 157 -17.87 -15.15 16.29
N PRO A 158 -17.47 -14.81 17.53
CA PRO A 158 -18.41 -14.63 18.63
C PRO A 158 -19.23 -13.32 18.57
N ALA A 159 -18.73 -12.27 17.92
CA ALA A 159 -19.30 -10.93 17.99
C ALA A 159 -19.81 -10.42 16.62
N VAL A 160 -20.18 -11.32 15.72
CA VAL A 160 -20.69 -10.93 14.39
C VAL A 160 -22.05 -10.23 14.55
N PRO A 161 -22.24 -9.00 14.00
CA PRO A 161 -23.50 -8.30 14.03
C PRO A 161 -24.63 -9.13 13.43
N ALA A 162 -25.85 -9.05 13.97
CA ALA A 162 -26.99 -9.84 13.52
C ALA A 162 -27.29 -9.65 12.01
N GLU A 163 -27.09 -8.44 11.49
CA GLU A 163 -27.24 -8.12 10.06
C GLU A 163 -26.22 -8.88 9.20
N LEU A 164 -24.96 -8.95 9.65
CA LEU A 164 -23.90 -9.69 8.96
C LEU A 164 -24.08 -11.21 9.13
N ALA A 165 -24.51 -11.65 10.31
CA ALA A 165 -24.74 -13.06 10.63
C ALA A 165 -25.90 -13.68 9.83
N SER A 166 -26.91 -12.88 9.45
CA SER A 166 -28.10 -13.32 8.71
C SER A 166 -28.05 -13.07 7.20
N ALA A 167 -26.99 -12.45 6.71
CA ALA A 167 -26.80 -12.16 5.30
C ALA A 167 -25.79 -13.12 4.64
N ALA A 168 -25.81 -13.19 3.31
CA ALA A 168 -24.76 -13.84 2.54
C ALA A 168 -23.49 -13.01 2.58
N VAL A 169 -22.40 -13.54 3.16
CA VAL A 169 -21.09 -12.92 3.18
C VAL A 169 -20.36 -13.29 1.88
N GLN A 170 -20.61 -12.50 0.84
CA GLN A 170 -20.19 -12.81 -0.52
C GLN A 170 -18.72 -12.54 -0.77
N HIS A 171 -18.14 -11.55 -0.08
CA HIS A 171 -16.76 -11.17 -0.27
C HIS A 171 -16.05 -10.98 1.07
N LEU A 172 -14.86 -11.55 1.17
CA LEU A 172 -13.90 -11.33 2.24
C LEU A 172 -12.57 -10.88 1.65
N THR A 173 -11.94 -9.89 2.26
CA THR A 173 -10.56 -9.51 1.95
C THR A 173 -9.87 -9.00 3.21
N SER A 174 -8.56 -9.13 3.26
CA SER A 174 -7.78 -8.56 4.36
C SER A 174 -6.64 -7.69 3.85
N ALA A 175 -6.42 -6.57 4.53
CA ALA A 175 -5.32 -5.66 4.25
C ALA A 175 -4.77 -5.10 5.57
N GLU A 176 -3.45 -5.15 5.74
CA GLU A 176 -2.74 -4.59 6.91
C GLU A 176 -3.38 -4.96 8.28
N GLY A 177 -3.80 -6.22 8.42
CA GLY A 177 -4.40 -6.76 9.64
C GLY A 177 -5.89 -6.46 9.84
N ARG A 178 -6.54 -5.68 8.95
CA ARG A 178 -7.99 -5.47 8.91
C ARG A 178 -8.65 -6.51 8.03
N LEU A 179 -9.74 -7.11 8.51
CA LEU A 179 -10.60 -7.98 7.72
C LEU A 179 -11.84 -7.19 7.29
N PHE A 180 -12.10 -7.18 5.99
CA PHE A 180 -13.32 -6.65 5.41
C PHE A 180 -14.26 -7.77 5.01
N ALA A 181 -15.55 -7.59 5.27
CA ALA A 181 -16.61 -8.54 4.95
C ALA A 181 -17.75 -7.80 4.26
N ALA A 182 -18.06 -8.17 3.02
CA ALA A 182 -19.16 -7.58 2.27
C ALA A 182 -20.33 -8.54 2.12
N THR A 183 -21.51 -8.02 2.45
CA THR A 183 -22.80 -8.56 2.05
C THR A 183 -23.23 -7.89 0.72
N PRO A 184 -24.34 -8.31 0.08
CA PRO A 184 -24.79 -7.63 -1.14
C PRO A 184 -25.01 -6.12 -1.01
N SER A 185 -25.21 -5.59 0.20
CA SER A 185 -25.61 -4.18 0.38
C SER A 185 -24.74 -3.39 1.34
N VAL A 186 -23.89 -4.03 2.12
CA VAL A 186 -23.12 -3.36 3.20
C VAL A 186 -21.76 -4.01 3.37
N LEU A 187 -20.76 -3.18 3.60
CA LEU A 187 -19.42 -3.57 4.02
C LEU A 187 -19.30 -3.47 5.54
N PHE A 188 -18.65 -4.44 6.14
CA PHE A 188 -18.22 -4.44 7.54
C PHE A 188 -16.72 -4.63 7.62
N TYR A 189 -16.09 -4.17 8.70
CA TYR A 189 -14.69 -4.48 8.97
C TYR A 189 -14.43 -4.73 10.46
N THR A 190 -13.32 -5.42 10.74
CA THR A 190 -12.81 -5.67 12.08
C THR A 190 -11.28 -5.51 12.10
N ASP A 191 -10.77 -4.94 13.20
CA ASP A 191 -9.33 -4.72 13.45
C ASP A 191 -8.77 -5.66 14.52
N ASP A 192 -9.63 -6.37 15.23
CA ASP A 192 -9.32 -7.15 16.44
C ASP A 192 -9.62 -8.65 16.28
N GLY A 193 -9.60 -9.13 15.04
CA GLY A 193 -9.88 -10.54 14.74
C GLY A 193 -11.34 -10.91 14.97
N GLY A 194 -12.26 -9.94 14.85
CA GLY A 194 -13.70 -10.14 14.91
C GLY A 194 -14.31 -10.06 16.31
N GLN A 195 -13.60 -9.51 17.28
CA GLN A 195 -14.18 -9.22 18.59
C GLN A 195 -15.12 -8.00 18.52
N THR A 196 -14.79 -7.03 17.66
CA THR A 196 -15.68 -5.91 17.34
C THR A 196 -15.79 -5.72 15.82
N TRP A 197 -16.96 -5.29 15.38
CA TRP A 197 -17.24 -5.03 13.97
C TRP A 197 -17.77 -3.62 13.78
N VAL A 198 -17.23 -2.95 12.77
CA VAL A 198 -17.70 -1.62 12.36
C VAL A 198 -18.45 -1.77 11.04
N LYS A 199 -19.66 -1.21 10.99
CA LYS A 199 -20.50 -1.16 9.80
C LYS A 199 -20.14 0.09 9.00
N SER A 200 -19.87 -0.07 7.70
CA SER A 200 -19.68 1.05 6.77
C SER A 200 -21.01 1.74 6.44
N LEU A 201 -20.93 2.94 5.86
CA LEU A 201 -22.09 3.55 5.21
C LEU A 201 -22.49 2.73 3.97
N PRO A 202 -23.79 2.65 3.64
CA PRO A 202 -24.25 1.96 2.46
C PRO A 202 -23.65 2.56 1.18
N VAL A 203 -23.18 1.70 0.28
CA VAL A 203 -22.85 2.10 -1.10
C VAL A 203 -24.10 2.13 -1.97
N ALA A 204 -24.04 2.84 -3.07
CA ALA A 204 -25.13 2.88 -4.03
C ALA A 204 -25.15 1.60 -4.88
N GLY A 205 -26.09 0.71 -4.62
CA GLY A 205 -26.32 -0.54 -5.35
C GLY A 205 -25.67 -1.78 -4.71
N PRO A 206 -25.96 -2.96 -5.27
CA PRO A 206 -25.37 -4.21 -4.81
C PRO A 206 -23.85 -4.24 -5.02
N ILE A 207 -23.13 -4.80 -4.04
CA ILE A 207 -21.68 -5.02 -4.11
C ILE A 207 -21.44 -6.28 -4.93
N SER A 208 -20.71 -6.15 -6.04
CA SER A 208 -20.37 -7.24 -6.96
C SER A 208 -18.90 -7.64 -6.92
N ALA A 209 -18.04 -6.81 -6.34
CA ALA A 209 -16.61 -7.07 -6.19
C ALA A 209 -16.04 -6.25 -5.01
N LEU A 210 -14.94 -6.71 -4.43
CA LEU A 210 -14.27 -6.07 -3.30
C LEU A 210 -12.76 -6.18 -3.45
N ALA A 211 -12.05 -5.07 -3.27
CA ALA A 211 -10.59 -5.03 -3.16
C ALA A 211 -10.16 -4.01 -2.11
N ALA A 212 -9.06 -4.26 -1.41
CA ALA A 212 -8.46 -3.32 -0.47
C ALA A 212 -6.97 -3.17 -0.78
N THR A 213 -6.46 -1.94 -0.77
CA THR A 213 -5.03 -1.64 -1.00
C THR A 213 -4.25 -1.48 0.29
N ASP A 214 -4.91 -0.99 1.32
CA ASP A 214 -4.36 -0.81 2.66
C ASP A 214 -5.48 -0.89 3.70
N ARG A 215 -5.16 -0.57 4.96
CA ARG A 215 -6.11 -0.65 6.06
C ARG A 215 -7.34 0.23 5.89
N ASP A 216 -7.20 1.42 5.30
CA ASP A 216 -8.26 2.41 5.21
C ASP A 216 -8.83 2.58 3.79
N THR A 217 -8.09 2.16 2.77
CA THR A 217 -8.49 2.30 1.37
C THR A 217 -9.11 1.02 0.83
N VAL A 218 -10.39 1.09 0.49
CA VAL A 218 -11.17 -0.05 -0.02
C VAL A 218 -12.01 0.36 -1.23
N TYR A 219 -12.14 -0.57 -2.16
CA TYR A 219 -12.89 -0.41 -3.40
C TYR A 219 -13.95 -1.48 -3.51
N VAL A 220 -15.13 -1.09 -3.97
CA VAL A 220 -16.22 -2.02 -4.26
C VAL A 220 -16.73 -1.81 -5.67
N GLY A 221 -17.02 -2.92 -6.36
CA GLY A 221 -17.79 -2.91 -7.59
C GLY A 221 -19.27 -2.79 -7.28
N THR A 222 -20.00 -1.92 -7.98
CA THR A 222 -21.44 -1.76 -7.83
C THR A 222 -22.12 -1.56 -9.18
N GLU A 223 -23.42 -1.81 -9.25
CA GLU A 223 -24.20 -1.60 -10.47
C GLU A 223 -24.49 -0.11 -10.76
N THR A 224 -24.39 0.75 -9.73
CA THR A 224 -24.77 2.17 -9.85
C THR A 224 -23.56 3.08 -10.09
N TRP A 225 -22.46 2.83 -9.36
CA TRP A 225 -21.25 3.63 -9.45
C TRP A 225 -20.11 2.92 -10.16
N ALA A 226 -20.38 1.77 -10.80
CA ALA A 226 -19.33 0.90 -11.30
C ALA A 226 -18.30 0.57 -10.21
N VAL A 227 -17.31 1.44 -9.98
CA VAL A 227 -16.37 1.34 -8.86
C VAL A 227 -16.66 2.47 -7.87
N ALA A 228 -16.80 2.13 -6.60
CA ALA A 228 -16.81 3.06 -5.48
C ALA A 228 -15.54 2.90 -4.66
N LYS A 229 -14.92 4.03 -4.29
CA LYS A 229 -13.71 4.12 -3.48
C LYS A 229 -14.04 4.71 -2.12
N SER A 230 -13.45 4.16 -1.08
CA SER A 230 -13.37 4.77 0.25
C SER A 230 -11.90 4.85 0.66
N ALA A 231 -11.51 5.95 1.28
CA ALA A 231 -10.18 6.15 1.88
C ALA A 231 -10.25 6.22 3.43
N ASP A 232 -11.38 5.79 4.01
CA ASP A 232 -11.66 5.82 5.44
C ASP A 232 -12.40 4.57 5.92
N ALA A 233 -12.07 3.42 5.31
CA ALA A 233 -12.62 2.10 5.61
C ALA A 233 -14.15 2.00 5.46
N GLY A 234 -14.72 2.70 4.49
CA GLY A 234 -16.14 2.66 4.18
C GLY A 234 -17.00 3.64 5.00
N ARG A 235 -16.40 4.60 5.69
CA ARG A 235 -17.16 5.67 6.36
C ARG A 235 -17.71 6.68 5.37
N THR A 236 -16.97 6.95 4.30
CA THR A 236 -17.43 7.75 3.16
C THR A 236 -17.07 7.04 1.86
N TRP A 237 -17.91 7.24 0.82
CA TRP A 237 -17.72 6.62 -0.49
C TRP A 237 -17.76 7.69 -1.58
N GLN A 238 -16.91 7.52 -2.58
CA GLN A 238 -16.85 8.35 -3.77
C GLN A 238 -16.89 7.46 -5.02
N PRO A 239 -17.58 7.87 -6.10
CA PRO A 239 -17.52 7.16 -7.36
C PRO A 239 -16.13 7.29 -7.98
N ALA A 240 -15.58 6.18 -8.49
CA ALA A 240 -14.27 6.08 -9.13
C ALA A 240 -14.48 5.49 -10.54
N LEU A 241 -14.98 6.32 -11.49
CA LEU A 241 -15.48 5.84 -12.79
C LEU A 241 -14.88 6.57 -14.00
N GLU A 242 -14.05 7.60 -13.79
CA GLU A 242 -13.47 8.36 -14.89
C GLU A 242 -12.56 7.46 -15.74
N GLY A 243 -12.80 7.44 -17.07
CA GLY A 243 -12.02 6.61 -18.00
C GLY A 243 -12.53 5.18 -18.22
N LEU A 244 -13.54 4.70 -17.46
CA LEU A 244 -14.16 3.39 -17.72
C LEU A 244 -15.02 3.36 -18.99
N GLY A 245 -15.12 4.48 -19.73
CA GLY A 245 -15.83 4.54 -21.01
C GLY A 245 -17.35 4.41 -20.91
N LEU A 246 -17.92 4.76 -19.75
CA LEU A 246 -19.34 4.56 -19.46
C LEU A 246 -20.20 5.63 -20.15
N ALA A 247 -21.19 5.20 -20.94
CA ALA A 247 -22.20 6.09 -21.47
C ALA A 247 -23.28 6.39 -20.40
N ALA A 248 -23.81 7.61 -20.43
CA ALA A 248 -24.87 8.00 -19.51
C ALA A 248 -26.10 7.05 -19.61
N GLY A 249 -26.50 6.47 -18.48
CA GLY A 249 -27.64 5.52 -18.42
C GLY A 249 -27.29 4.07 -18.80
N GLN A 250 -26.04 3.75 -19.05
CA GLN A 250 -25.59 2.39 -19.27
C GLN A 250 -25.46 1.65 -17.93
N MET A 251 -26.08 0.46 -17.82
CA MET A 251 -25.88 -0.40 -16.67
C MET A 251 -24.55 -1.12 -16.82
N VAL A 252 -23.71 -0.99 -15.79
CA VAL A 252 -22.37 -1.55 -15.75
C VAL A 252 -22.26 -2.48 -14.57
N GLN A 253 -21.63 -3.61 -14.76
CA GLN A 253 -21.27 -4.54 -13.69
C GLN A 253 -19.75 -4.68 -13.65
N ILE A 254 -19.17 -4.47 -12.48
CA ILE A 254 -17.80 -4.85 -12.21
C ILE A 254 -17.79 -6.33 -11.82
N THR A 255 -17.22 -7.15 -12.68
CA THR A 255 -17.22 -8.60 -12.47
C THR A 255 -16.00 -9.08 -11.69
N ALA A 256 -14.91 -8.31 -11.73
CA ALA A 256 -13.71 -8.56 -10.93
C ALA A 256 -13.01 -7.24 -10.59
N LEU A 257 -12.47 -7.14 -9.38
CA LEU A 257 -11.57 -6.09 -8.92
C LEU A 257 -10.34 -6.72 -8.32
N SER A 258 -9.16 -6.22 -8.68
CA SER A 258 -7.89 -6.65 -8.12
C SER A 258 -7.00 -5.45 -7.83
N ALA A 259 -6.35 -5.44 -6.67
CA ALA A 259 -5.36 -4.45 -6.31
C ALA A 259 -3.96 -5.05 -6.45
N ASP A 260 -3.02 -4.28 -6.98
CA ASP A 260 -1.61 -4.68 -7.04
C ASP A 260 -1.00 -4.58 -5.63
N PRO A 261 -0.53 -5.68 -5.04
CA PRO A 261 -0.01 -5.67 -3.67
C PRO A 261 1.29 -4.87 -3.53
N ASP A 262 2.09 -4.81 -4.60
CA ASP A 262 3.40 -4.15 -4.60
C ASP A 262 3.32 -2.66 -4.99
N GLN A 263 2.18 -2.22 -5.52
CA GLN A 263 2.02 -0.89 -6.09
C GLN A 263 0.75 -0.21 -5.59
N PRO A 264 0.81 0.48 -4.44
CA PRO A 264 -0.32 1.26 -3.93
C PRO A 264 -0.87 2.22 -4.99
N GLY A 265 -2.18 2.14 -5.24
CA GLY A 265 -2.85 2.95 -6.26
C GLY A 265 -2.99 2.27 -7.63
N VAL A 266 -2.38 1.10 -7.85
CA VAL A 266 -2.62 0.29 -9.05
C VAL A 266 -3.73 -0.72 -8.77
N LEU A 267 -4.81 -0.64 -9.54
CA LEU A 267 -5.93 -1.59 -9.49
C LEU A 267 -6.33 -1.99 -10.89
N TYR A 268 -7.01 -3.11 -10.96
CA TYR A 268 -7.56 -3.67 -12.19
C TYR A 268 -9.04 -3.95 -12.00
N ALA A 269 -9.84 -3.69 -13.05
CA ALA A 269 -11.26 -3.93 -13.07
C ALA A 269 -11.66 -4.66 -14.36
N ALA A 270 -12.38 -5.75 -14.23
CA ALA A 270 -13.09 -6.35 -15.34
C ALA A 270 -14.51 -5.78 -15.38
N VAL A 271 -14.90 -5.29 -16.55
CA VAL A 271 -16.17 -4.60 -16.77
C VAL A 271 -17.06 -5.41 -17.67
N ALA A 272 -18.33 -5.52 -17.33
CA ALA A 272 -19.37 -6.05 -18.18
C ALA A 272 -20.50 -5.02 -18.35
N PHE A 273 -21.13 -5.01 -19.53
CA PHE A 273 -22.26 -4.15 -19.82
C PHE A 273 -23.54 -4.97 -19.90
N ALA A 274 -24.56 -4.50 -19.23
CA ALA A 274 -25.90 -5.02 -19.40
C ALA A 274 -26.59 -4.26 -20.55
N VAL A 275 -26.96 -4.98 -21.62
CA VAL A 275 -27.61 -4.42 -22.80
C VAL A 275 -28.97 -5.06 -22.98
N GLY A 276 -30.01 -4.24 -23.10
CA GLY A 276 -31.38 -4.66 -23.40
C GLY A 276 -32.40 -4.24 -22.34
N SER A 277 -33.62 -3.94 -22.79
CA SER A 277 -34.73 -3.50 -21.93
C SER A 277 -35.69 -4.62 -21.56
N THR A 278 -35.77 -5.69 -22.37
CA THR A 278 -36.68 -6.82 -22.20
C THR A 278 -35.97 -8.16 -22.02
N GLN A 279 -34.80 -8.30 -22.61
CA GLN A 279 -33.83 -9.37 -22.33
C GLN A 279 -32.50 -8.70 -22.10
N VAL A 280 -31.99 -8.84 -20.88
CA VAL A 280 -30.68 -8.30 -20.52
C VAL A 280 -29.62 -9.29 -21.00
N HIS A 281 -28.81 -8.87 -21.96
CA HIS A 281 -27.60 -9.58 -22.37
C HIS A 281 -26.41 -8.90 -21.69
N VAL A 282 -25.58 -9.67 -21.01
CA VAL A 282 -24.33 -9.18 -20.45
C VAL A 282 -23.26 -9.41 -21.49
N SER A 283 -22.57 -8.34 -21.87
CA SER A 283 -21.43 -8.39 -22.81
C SER A 283 -20.17 -7.90 -22.10
N ALA A 284 -19.02 -8.47 -22.45
CA ALA A 284 -17.75 -8.03 -21.92
C ALA A 284 -17.46 -6.58 -22.30
N GLY A 285 -17.08 -5.77 -21.32
CA GLY A 285 -16.70 -4.37 -21.49
C GLY A 285 -15.19 -4.17 -21.59
N GLY A 286 -14.41 -5.24 -21.33
CA GLY A 286 -12.94 -5.21 -21.31
C GLY A 286 -12.35 -5.12 -19.91
N THR A 287 -11.04 -5.08 -19.85
CA THR A 287 -10.26 -4.95 -18.62
C THR A 287 -9.60 -3.59 -18.56
N PHE A 288 -9.72 -2.95 -17.43
CA PHE A 288 -9.21 -1.61 -17.17
C PHE A 288 -8.21 -1.63 -16.03
N MET A 289 -7.32 -0.65 -16.00
CA MET A 289 -6.45 -0.40 -14.86
C MET A 289 -6.45 1.06 -14.47
N THR A 290 -6.15 1.34 -13.21
CA THR A 290 -5.83 2.66 -12.69
C THR A 290 -4.42 2.68 -12.14
N LEU A 291 -3.74 3.84 -12.21
CA LEU A 291 -2.41 4.08 -11.67
C LEU A 291 -2.43 5.13 -10.54
N ASP A 292 -3.59 5.66 -10.24
CA ASP A 292 -3.83 6.79 -9.33
C ASP A 292 -4.91 6.49 -8.27
N GLY A 293 -5.10 5.20 -7.99
CA GLY A 293 -6.05 4.76 -6.97
C GLY A 293 -7.51 4.99 -7.35
N GLY A 294 -7.85 4.88 -8.63
CA GLY A 294 -9.21 4.97 -9.12
C GLY A 294 -9.65 6.38 -9.52
N ASP A 295 -8.77 7.37 -9.45
CA ASP A 295 -9.10 8.72 -9.91
C ASP A 295 -9.27 8.75 -11.44
N SER A 296 -8.51 7.91 -12.17
CA SER A 296 -8.72 7.67 -13.60
C SER A 296 -8.43 6.22 -13.99
N TRP A 297 -9.19 5.71 -14.96
CA TRP A 297 -9.04 4.35 -15.50
C TRP A 297 -8.65 4.39 -16.98
N GLN A 298 -7.84 3.41 -17.38
CA GLN A 298 -7.44 3.22 -18.78
C GLN A 298 -7.64 1.76 -19.18
N ALA A 299 -8.12 1.54 -20.39
CA ALA A 299 -8.28 0.20 -20.92
C ALA A 299 -6.92 -0.46 -21.13
N LEU A 300 -6.78 -1.71 -20.73
CA LEU A 300 -5.65 -2.54 -21.10
C LEU A 300 -5.80 -3.05 -22.54
N ALA A 301 -4.68 -3.21 -23.24
CA ALA A 301 -4.66 -3.83 -24.56
C ALA A 301 -4.86 -5.35 -24.41
N GLY A 302 -5.81 -5.89 -25.15
CA GLY A 302 -6.18 -7.29 -25.13
C GLY A 302 -7.39 -7.54 -26.04
N PRO A 303 -8.04 -8.69 -25.92
CA PRO A 303 -9.27 -8.97 -26.66
C PRO A 303 -10.33 -7.89 -26.39
N THR A 304 -10.97 -7.39 -27.45
CA THR A 304 -12.06 -6.42 -27.38
C THR A 304 -13.33 -7.03 -27.97
N PHE A 305 -14.49 -6.37 -27.68
CA PHE A 305 -15.75 -6.83 -28.28
C PHE A 305 -15.66 -6.91 -29.82
N PRO A 306 -16.14 -8.00 -30.49
CA PRO A 306 -16.87 -9.13 -29.89
C PRO A 306 -16.03 -10.30 -29.38
N GLU A 307 -14.72 -10.25 -29.42
CA GLU A 307 -13.80 -11.35 -29.05
C GLU A 307 -13.51 -11.42 -27.55
N ALA A 308 -13.74 -10.29 -26.82
CA ALA A 308 -13.61 -10.28 -25.38
C ALA A 308 -14.74 -11.09 -24.74
N GLU A 309 -14.39 -11.95 -23.80
CA GLU A 309 -15.33 -12.68 -22.97
C GLU A 309 -15.47 -12.01 -21.60
N GLN A 310 -16.62 -12.26 -20.94
CA GLN A 310 -16.82 -11.78 -19.59
C GLN A 310 -15.79 -12.44 -18.65
N ALA A 311 -14.96 -11.63 -18.01
CA ALA A 311 -14.04 -12.10 -17.01
C ALA A 311 -14.74 -12.27 -15.66
N PHE A 312 -14.43 -13.37 -15.01
CA PHE A 312 -14.91 -13.69 -13.67
C PHE A 312 -13.84 -13.46 -12.61
N GLU A 313 -12.58 -13.44 -13.03
CA GLU A 313 -11.41 -13.25 -12.18
C GLU A 313 -10.29 -12.55 -12.96
N LEU A 314 -9.44 -11.84 -12.22
CA LEU A 314 -8.21 -11.23 -12.74
C LEU A 314 -7.01 -11.78 -11.97
N VAL A 315 -6.13 -12.48 -12.68
CA VAL A 315 -4.87 -13.04 -12.15
C VAL A 315 -3.72 -12.12 -12.52
N LEU A 316 -3.05 -11.51 -11.53
CA LEU A 316 -1.87 -10.67 -11.76
C LEU A 316 -0.68 -11.53 -12.17
N LEU A 317 0.11 -11.02 -13.11
CA LEU A 317 1.31 -11.69 -13.58
C LEU A 317 2.56 -11.07 -12.94
N PRO A 318 3.22 -11.79 -12.02
CA PRO A 318 4.34 -11.22 -11.23
C PRO A 318 5.51 -10.73 -12.08
N ASP A 319 5.83 -11.45 -13.14
CA ASP A 319 6.95 -11.14 -14.03
C ASP A 319 6.61 -10.26 -15.22
N ARG A 320 5.33 -9.91 -15.36
CA ARG A 320 4.82 -9.01 -16.40
C ARG A 320 4.10 -7.86 -15.74
N PRO A 321 4.83 -6.81 -15.31
CA PRO A 321 4.23 -5.67 -14.63
C PRO A 321 3.05 -5.09 -15.39
N LEU A 322 1.99 -4.74 -14.68
CA LEU A 322 0.74 -4.21 -15.20
C LEU A 322 0.00 -5.14 -16.18
N SER A 323 0.33 -6.42 -16.23
CA SER A 323 -0.36 -7.40 -17.07
C SER A 323 -1.20 -8.33 -16.21
N VAL A 324 -2.36 -8.69 -16.71
CA VAL A 324 -3.31 -9.57 -16.02
C VAL A 324 -3.83 -10.64 -16.97
N LEU A 325 -4.16 -11.80 -16.41
CA LEU A 325 -4.98 -12.80 -17.06
C LEU A 325 -6.41 -12.66 -16.59
N ALA A 326 -7.32 -12.44 -17.50
CA ALA A 326 -8.75 -12.52 -17.23
C ALA A 326 -9.21 -13.98 -17.38
N VAL A 327 -9.80 -14.54 -16.35
CA VAL A 327 -10.41 -15.88 -16.38
C VAL A 327 -11.81 -15.75 -16.92
N THR A 328 -12.10 -16.43 -18.03
CA THR A 328 -13.38 -16.36 -18.75
C THR A 328 -13.96 -17.76 -18.92
N ALA A 329 -15.16 -17.87 -19.45
CA ALA A 329 -15.76 -19.16 -19.76
C ALA A 329 -14.94 -19.97 -20.79
N GLY A 330 -14.37 -19.28 -21.80
CA GLY A 330 -13.55 -19.90 -22.84
C GLY A 330 -12.09 -20.14 -22.44
N GLY A 331 -11.66 -19.67 -21.25
CA GLY A 331 -10.30 -19.82 -20.78
C GLY A 331 -9.65 -18.53 -20.30
N PHE A 332 -8.36 -18.39 -20.56
CA PHE A 332 -7.58 -17.26 -20.07
C PHE A 332 -7.31 -16.25 -21.20
N GLN A 333 -7.66 -14.99 -20.98
CA GLN A 333 -7.38 -13.89 -21.89
C GLN A 333 -6.35 -12.96 -21.27
N SER A 334 -5.25 -12.71 -21.99
CA SER A 334 -4.17 -11.83 -21.52
C SER A 334 -4.45 -10.38 -21.86
N TYR A 335 -4.28 -9.50 -20.88
CA TYR A 335 -4.36 -8.06 -21.02
C TYR A 335 -3.07 -7.41 -20.53
N ALA A 336 -2.57 -6.43 -21.26
CA ALA A 336 -1.32 -5.74 -20.96
C ALA A 336 -1.43 -4.23 -21.28
N PRO A 337 -0.57 -3.37 -20.70
CA PRO A 337 -0.57 -1.95 -21.04
C PRO A 337 -0.13 -1.73 -22.50
N ASP A 338 -0.78 -0.78 -23.18
CA ASP A 338 -0.36 -0.34 -24.51
C ASP A 338 0.83 0.64 -24.38
N THR A 339 2.02 0.08 -24.27
CA THR A 339 3.26 0.85 -24.10
C THR A 339 3.62 1.69 -25.34
N VAL A 340 3.22 1.27 -26.53
CA VAL A 340 3.45 2.03 -27.78
C VAL A 340 2.60 3.30 -27.77
N ARG A 341 1.33 3.18 -27.43
CA ARG A 341 0.43 4.33 -27.28
C ARG A 341 0.89 5.25 -26.15
N ALA A 342 1.33 4.69 -25.02
CA ALA A 342 1.86 5.46 -23.91
C ALA A 342 3.13 6.24 -24.30
N GLN A 343 4.04 5.64 -25.05
CA GLN A 343 5.24 6.34 -25.53
C GLN A 343 4.86 7.51 -26.47
N ALA A 344 3.91 7.32 -27.37
CA ALA A 344 3.38 8.40 -28.20
C ALA A 344 2.70 9.51 -27.37
N ALA A 345 2.01 9.15 -26.28
CA ALA A 345 1.33 10.08 -25.39
C ALA A 345 2.27 10.97 -24.57
N LEU A 346 3.56 10.66 -24.46
CA LEU A 346 4.58 11.59 -23.91
C LEU A 346 4.69 12.89 -24.72
N GLY A 347 4.26 12.91 -25.99
CA GLY A 347 4.19 14.10 -26.84
C GLY A 347 2.85 14.85 -26.78
N SER A 348 1.91 14.48 -25.91
CA SER A 348 0.61 15.13 -25.77
C SER A 348 0.73 16.60 -25.37
N SER A 349 -0.18 17.46 -25.81
CA SER A 349 -0.30 18.84 -25.34
C SER A 349 -0.77 18.92 -23.89
N ASP A 350 -1.50 17.91 -23.39
CA ASP A 350 -2.00 17.82 -22.02
C ASP A 350 -0.96 17.23 -21.07
N ALA A 351 -0.63 17.96 -20.02
CA ALA A 351 0.39 17.55 -19.04
C ALA A 351 -0.03 16.33 -18.21
N ALA A 352 -1.30 16.18 -17.87
CA ALA A 352 -1.81 15.04 -17.13
C ALA A 352 -1.65 13.75 -17.94
N THR A 353 -1.96 13.81 -19.24
CA THR A 353 -1.74 12.71 -20.19
C THR A 353 -0.27 12.33 -20.29
N ARG A 354 0.66 13.31 -20.39
CA ARG A 354 2.11 13.02 -20.42
C ARG A 354 2.59 12.37 -19.11
N ALA A 355 2.14 12.88 -17.97
CA ALA A 355 2.52 12.33 -16.66
C ALA A 355 2.00 10.89 -16.47
N SER A 356 0.76 10.63 -16.88
CA SER A 356 0.16 9.29 -16.84
C SER A 356 0.92 8.32 -17.75
N ALA A 357 1.28 8.75 -18.95
CA ALA A 357 2.09 7.98 -19.89
C ALA A 357 3.47 7.61 -19.30
N ALA A 358 4.16 8.58 -18.69
CA ALA A 358 5.44 8.33 -18.04
C ALA A 358 5.32 7.31 -16.89
N ARG A 359 4.31 7.42 -16.04
CA ARG A 359 4.05 6.45 -14.96
C ARG A 359 3.82 5.05 -15.51
N LEU A 360 2.96 4.91 -16.52
CA LEU A 360 2.68 3.64 -17.17
C LEU A 360 3.95 2.99 -17.71
N LEU A 361 4.76 3.73 -18.44
CA LEU A 361 6.00 3.22 -19.03
C LEU A 361 7.01 2.76 -17.95
N GLY A 362 7.08 3.51 -16.85
CA GLY A 362 7.92 3.15 -15.71
C GLY A 362 7.43 1.90 -14.98
N LEU A 363 6.14 1.79 -14.73
CA LEU A 363 5.52 0.65 -14.10
C LEU A 363 5.62 -0.61 -14.96
N ALA A 364 5.43 -0.46 -16.28
CA ALA A 364 5.62 -1.52 -17.26
C ALA A 364 7.10 -1.87 -17.53
N ARG A 365 8.04 -1.13 -16.93
CA ARG A 365 9.50 -1.27 -17.11
C ARG A 365 9.91 -1.28 -18.59
N THR A 366 9.32 -0.39 -19.38
CA THR A 366 9.53 -0.30 -20.83
C THR A 366 10.87 0.37 -21.14
N LYS A 367 11.92 -0.41 -21.38
CA LYS A 367 13.29 0.11 -21.64
C LYS A 367 13.36 0.94 -22.93
N GLU A 368 12.57 0.60 -23.93
CA GLU A 368 12.49 1.27 -25.22
C GLU A 368 12.01 2.73 -25.11
N ALA A 369 11.36 3.08 -23.99
CA ALA A 369 10.91 4.43 -23.72
C ALA A 369 11.97 5.30 -23.00
N SER A 370 13.15 4.77 -22.69
CA SER A 370 14.17 5.46 -21.88
C SER A 370 14.56 6.82 -22.45
N ASP A 371 14.84 6.94 -23.74
CA ASP A 371 15.21 8.22 -24.37
C ASP A 371 14.10 9.27 -24.27
N ALA A 372 12.85 8.88 -24.47
CA ALA A 372 11.71 9.77 -24.35
C ALA A 372 11.47 10.20 -22.89
N LEU A 373 11.69 9.31 -21.93
CA LEU A 373 11.60 9.61 -20.50
C LEU A 373 12.75 10.51 -20.04
N LEU A 374 13.98 10.33 -20.55
CA LEU A 374 15.10 11.25 -20.29
C LEU A 374 14.77 12.66 -20.81
N ALA A 375 14.17 12.79 -22.00
CA ALA A 375 13.72 14.08 -22.50
C ALA A 375 12.61 14.70 -21.62
N ALA A 376 11.71 13.88 -21.08
CA ALA A 376 10.63 14.33 -20.20
C ALA A 376 11.11 14.83 -18.82
N LEU A 377 12.36 14.60 -18.42
CA LEU A 377 12.96 15.23 -17.24
C LEU A 377 13.07 16.75 -17.37
N ALA A 378 13.05 17.28 -18.60
CA ALA A 378 13.05 18.72 -18.90
C ALA A 378 11.65 19.25 -19.27
N ASP A 379 10.58 18.50 -19.04
CA ASP A 379 9.20 18.93 -19.32
C ASP A 379 8.84 20.21 -18.54
N PRO A 380 8.10 21.15 -19.14
CA PRO A 380 7.65 22.35 -18.44
C PRO A 380 6.79 22.05 -17.20
N ASP A 381 6.04 20.95 -17.20
CA ASP A 381 5.19 20.54 -16.07
C ASP A 381 5.95 19.71 -15.03
N ALA A 382 5.80 20.08 -13.75
CA ALA A 382 6.49 19.43 -12.64
C ALA A 382 6.06 17.98 -12.42
N ALA A 383 4.79 17.67 -12.63
CA ALA A 383 4.26 16.31 -12.44
C ALA A 383 4.81 15.36 -13.52
N VAL A 384 5.01 15.86 -14.75
CA VAL A 384 5.63 15.08 -15.83
C VAL A 384 7.10 14.79 -15.52
N ARG A 385 7.87 15.81 -15.07
CA ARG A 385 9.29 15.61 -14.66
C ARG A 385 9.41 14.57 -13.55
N LEU A 386 8.54 14.66 -12.55
CA LEU A 386 8.52 13.69 -11.43
C LEU A 386 8.20 12.28 -11.93
N ALA A 387 7.15 12.13 -12.72
CA ALA A 387 6.73 10.84 -13.25
C ALA A 387 7.83 10.21 -14.14
N ALA A 388 8.50 11.01 -14.96
CA ALA A 388 9.63 10.56 -15.80
C ALA A 388 10.83 10.08 -14.95
N ALA A 389 11.18 10.81 -13.87
CA ALA A 389 12.25 10.42 -12.97
C ALA A 389 11.95 9.09 -12.25
N GLU A 390 10.71 8.92 -11.76
CA GLU A 390 10.26 7.68 -11.15
C GLU A 390 10.23 6.53 -12.14
N ALA A 391 9.80 6.79 -13.39
CA ALA A 391 9.78 5.81 -14.46
C ALA A 391 11.18 5.30 -14.78
N LEU A 392 12.14 6.20 -14.99
CA LEU A 392 13.54 5.84 -15.24
C LEU A 392 14.14 5.04 -14.07
N GLY A 393 13.81 5.44 -12.83
CA GLY A 393 14.24 4.72 -11.63
C GLY A 393 13.68 3.30 -11.56
N ARG A 394 12.42 3.09 -11.96
CA ARG A 394 11.78 1.75 -11.97
C ARG A 394 12.24 0.87 -13.13
N ILE A 395 12.48 1.47 -14.29
CA ILE A 395 13.07 0.76 -15.44
C ILE A 395 14.46 0.23 -15.05
N ALA A 396 15.21 0.99 -14.27
CA ALA A 396 16.52 0.67 -13.71
C ALA A 396 17.51 0.16 -14.77
N ASP A 397 17.45 0.71 -15.99
CA ASP A 397 18.40 0.37 -17.04
C ASP A 397 19.74 1.06 -16.78
N PRO A 398 20.85 0.31 -16.58
CA PRO A 398 22.17 0.89 -16.34
C PRO A 398 22.63 1.85 -17.45
N ALA A 399 22.16 1.67 -18.68
CA ALA A 399 22.46 2.58 -19.80
C ALA A 399 22.01 4.02 -19.52
N ASN A 400 20.94 4.23 -18.76
CA ASN A 400 20.42 5.54 -18.39
C ASN A 400 21.28 6.24 -17.33
N SER A 401 22.09 5.50 -16.58
CA SER A 401 22.89 6.05 -15.45
C SER A 401 23.83 7.17 -15.91
N SER A 402 24.53 6.99 -17.04
CA SER A 402 25.45 8.01 -17.56
C SER A 402 24.73 9.30 -17.98
N ALA A 403 23.56 9.20 -18.59
CA ALA A 403 22.75 10.37 -18.97
C ALA A 403 22.23 11.10 -17.71
N LEU A 404 21.73 10.36 -16.73
CA LEU A 404 21.26 10.92 -15.46
C LEU A 404 22.38 11.57 -14.65
N MET A 405 23.61 11.02 -14.71
CA MET A 405 24.80 11.64 -14.09
C MET A 405 25.14 13.00 -14.68
N VAL A 406 24.94 13.21 -15.97
CA VAL A 406 25.08 14.53 -16.58
C VAL A 406 23.95 15.48 -16.14
N MET A 407 22.73 14.95 -16.02
CA MET A 407 21.55 15.74 -15.62
C MET A 407 21.56 16.16 -14.13
N ILE A 408 22.34 15.52 -13.27
CA ILE A 408 22.47 15.92 -11.86
C ILE A 408 23.16 17.29 -11.71
N GLU A 409 23.87 17.74 -12.75
CA GLU A 409 24.53 19.07 -12.83
C GLU A 409 23.75 20.06 -13.70
N HIS A 410 22.54 19.73 -14.13
CA HIS A 410 21.73 20.57 -15.02
C HIS A 410 21.42 21.93 -14.36
N PRO A 411 21.40 23.06 -15.14
CA PRO A 411 21.09 24.40 -14.61
C PRO A 411 19.69 24.49 -13.97
N ASP A 412 18.70 23.79 -14.52
CA ASP A 412 17.37 23.70 -13.92
C ASP A 412 17.38 22.77 -12.70
N GLU A 413 16.99 23.31 -11.54
CA GLU A 413 16.93 22.58 -10.28
C GLU A 413 16.00 21.36 -10.35
N GLN A 414 14.86 21.49 -11.01
CA GLN A 414 13.87 20.41 -11.08
C GLN A 414 14.39 19.20 -11.89
N VAL A 415 15.18 19.46 -12.93
CA VAL A 415 15.88 18.40 -13.68
C VAL A 415 16.93 17.72 -12.80
N ARG A 416 17.72 18.49 -12.02
CA ARG A 416 18.68 17.92 -11.04
C ARG A 416 17.98 17.02 -10.03
N LEU A 417 16.85 17.48 -9.46
CA LEU A 417 16.08 16.72 -8.47
C LEU A 417 15.52 15.43 -9.08
N GLY A 418 15.00 15.50 -10.31
CA GLY A 418 14.51 14.33 -11.05
C GLY A 418 15.62 13.30 -11.30
N ALA A 419 16.77 13.74 -11.78
CA ALA A 419 17.94 12.88 -12.02
C ALA A 419 18.44 12.21 -10.73
N ALA A 420 18.58 12.98 -9.64
CA ALA A 420 18.99 12.46 -8.34
C ALA A 420 18.03 11.40 -7.80
N ARG A 421 16.71 11.63 -7.94
CA ARG A 421 15.68 10.67 -7.55
C ARG A 421 15.75 9.38 -8.37
N ALA A 422 15.88 9.50 -9.71
CA ALA A 422 16.02 8.35 -10.60
C ALA A 422 17.25 7.50 -10.24
N LEU A 423 18.41 8.15 -10.04
CA LEU A 423 19.66 7.48 -9.66
C LEU A 423 19.55 6.76 -8.30
N GLY A 424 18.85 7.36 -7.33
CA GLY A 424 18.55 6.73 -6.05
C GLY A 424 17.65 5.49 -6.20
N LEU A 425 16.61 5.55 -7.02
CA LEU A 425 15.71 4.43 -7.32
C LEU A 425 16.42 3.31 -8.07
N MET A 426 17.36 3.65 -8.97
CA MET A 426 18.21 2.70 -9.67
C MET A 426 19.29 2.08 -8.76
N ARG A 427 19.45 2.58 -7.54
CA ARG A 427 20.55 2.22 -6.62
C ARG A 427 21.92 2.35 -7.29
N SER A 428 22.13 3.42 -8.07
CA SER A 428 23.36 3.64 -8.81
C SER A 428 24.51 4.04 -7.87
N GLU A 429 25.44 3.14 -7.62
CA GLU A 429 26.61 3.40 -6.77
C GLU A 429 27.49 4.54 -7.34
N ALA A 430 27.58 4.65 -8.66
CA ALA A 430 28.32 5.73 -9.32
C ALA A 430 27.79 7.14 -8.97
N ALA A 431 26.54 7.24 -8.50
CA ALA A 431 25.90 8.51 -8.13
C ALA A 431 26.24 8.97 -6.70
N VAL A 432 26.91 8.16 -5.88
CA VAL A 432 27.14 8.46 -4.46
C VAL A 432 27.90 9.79 -4.28
N GLU A 433 29.00 10.02 -4.99
CA GLU A 433 29.77 11.27 -4.83
C GLU A 433 29.04 12.52 -5.33
N PRO A 434 28.37 12.55 -6.51
CA PRO A 434 27.54 13.68 -6.88
C PRO A 434 26.37 13.94 -5.92
N LEU A 435 25.70 12.88 -5.43
CA LEU A 435 24.63 13.01 -4.45
C LEU A 435 25.14 13.50 -3.09
N ARG A 436 26.33 13.08 -2.66
CA ARG A 436 27.02 13.61 -1.48
C ARG A 436 27.30 15.10 -1.65
N ALA A 437 27.83 15.52 -2.80
CA ALA A 437 28.07 16.94 -3.08
C ALA A 437 26.73 17.73 -3.05
N MET A 438 25.67 17.18 -3.59
CA MET A 438 24.33 17.77 -3.58
C MET A 438 23.76 17.85 -2.15
N LEU A 439 23.98 16.85 -1.29
CA LEU A 439 23.60 16.84 0.12
C LEU A 439 24.34 17.91 0.91
N MET A 440 25.64 18.02 0.71
CA MET A 440 26.52 18.91 1.51
C MET A 440 26.47 20.38 1.07
N ASN A 441 26.27 20.65 -0.22
CA ASN A 441 26.34 21.99 -0.79
C ASN A 441 25.02 22.52 -1.32
N GLY A 442 23.96 21.66 -1.38
CA GLY A 442 22.65 22.01 -1.87
C GLY A 442 21.82 22.82 -0.87
N GLU A 443 20.72 23.37 -1.34
CA GLU A 443 19.73 24.09 -0.56
C GLU A 443 18.33 23.52 -0.81
N GLY A 444 17.42 23.73 0.13
CA GLY A 444 16.00 23.39 -0.03
C GLY A 444 15.74 21.92 -0.37
N GLY A 445 15.00 21.67 -1.46
CA GLY A 445 14.60 20.33 -1.90
C GLY A 445 15.78 19.44 -2.33
N ALA A 446 16.89 20.02 -2.76
CA ALA A 446 18.07 19.28 -3.21
C ALA A 446 18.67 18.43 -2.08
N VAL A 447 18.77 19.00 -0.89
CA VAL A 447 19.27 18.30 0.30
C VAL A 447 18.45 17.08 0.63
N THR A 448 17.12 17.22 0.64
CA THR A 448 16.19 16.14 0.95
C THR A 448 16.25 15.02 -0.09
N VAL A 449 16.22 15.38 -1.38
CA VAL A 449 16.26 14.39 -2.47
C VAL A 449 17.59 13.65 -2.50
N ALA A 450 18.71 14.36 -2.28
CA ALA A 450 20.04 13.74 -2.23
C ALA A 450 20.16 12.75 -1.06
N ALA A 451 19.70 13.12 0.14
CA ALA A 451 19.67 12.21 1.29
C ALA A 451 18.82 10.97 1.03
N GLN A 452 17.60 11.14 0.51
CA GLN A 452 16.71 10.03 0.16
C GLN A 452 17.32 9.11 -0.91
N ALA A 453 17.98 9.68 -1.92
CA ALA A 453 18.65 8.91 -2.95
C ALA A 453 19.81 8.08 -2.38
N LEU A 454 20.66 8.69 -1.53
CA LEU A 454 21.74 7.99 -0.82
C LEU A 454 21.19 6.85 0.07
N GLY A 455 20.10 7.11 0.82
CA GLY A 455 19.44 6.10 1.64
C GLY A 455 18.95 4.90 0.82
N ARG A 456 18.41 5.15 -0.38
CA ARG A 456 17.98 4.07 -1.29
C ARG A 456 19.13 3.31 -1.91
N ILE A 457 20.24 3.97 -2.22
CA ILE A 457 21.46 3.31 -2.71
C ILE A 457 21.97 2.33 -1.65
N GLY A 458 22.05 2.76 -0.39
CA GLY A 458 22.30 1.89 0.76
C GLY A 458 23.69 1.24 0.80
N THR A 459 24.65 1.67 -0.04
CA THR A 459 26.04 1.18 0.01
C THR A 459 26.79 1.79 1.20
N PRO A 460 27.88 1.19 1.68
CA PRO A 460 28.70 1.77 2.75
C PRO A 460 29.10 3.21 2.46
N ALA A 461 29.51 3.54 1.22
CA ALA A 461 29.88 4.90 0.83
C ALA A 461 28.69 5.88 0.90
N ALA A 462 27.47 5.43 0.57
CA ALA A 462 26.26 6.23 0.71
C ALA A 462 25.90 6.44 2.19
N THR A 463 26.07 5.42 3.02
CA THR A 463 25.88 5.51 4.47
C THR A 463 26.90 6.49 5.07
N ASP A 464 28.18 6.44 4.71
CA ASP A 464 29.20 7.37 5.16
C ASP A 464 28.86 8.83 4.80
N ALA A 465 28.30 9.06 3.61
CA ALA A 465 27.84 10.38 3.20
C ALA A 465 26.69 10.91 4.09
N LEU A 466 25.73 10.05 4.44
CA LEU A 466 24.64 10.38 5.36
C LEU A 466 25.15 10.60 6.79
N MET A 467 26.08 9.77 7.26
CA MET A 467 26.70 9.91 8.58
C MET A 467 27.50 11.23 8.70
N ALA A 468 28.17 11.64 7.63
CA ALA A 468 28.84 12.94 7.60
C ALA A 468 27.88 14.14 7.72
N ALA A 469 26.70 14.04 7.07
CA ALA A 469 25.64 15.04 7.19
C ALA A 469 24.95 15.01 8.56
N LEU A 470 24.84 13.84 9.19
CA LEU A 470 24.30 13.67 10.53
C LEU A 470 25.18 14.31 11.60
N ALA A 471 26.49 14.33 11.40
CA ALA A 471 27.46 14.97 12.30
C ALA A 471 27.45 16.51 12.28
N ASP A 472 26.64 17.14 11.43
CA ASP A 472 26.51 18.60 11.37
C ASP A 472 25.99 19.14 12.71
N ALA A 473 26.78 20.03 13.33
CA ALA A 473 26.52 20.58 14.67
C ALA A 473 25.29 21.49 14.73
N GLU A 474 24.90 22.08 13.60
CA GLU A 474 23.73 22.94 13.52
C GLU A 474 22.45 22.13 13.26
N MET A 475 21.31 22.68 13.70
CA MET A 475 19.98 22.17 13.30
C MET A 475 19.74 22.46 11.82
N SER A 476 20.57 21.86 10.97
CA SER A 476 20.59 22.12 9.53
C SER A 476 19.58 21.24 8.80
N PRO A 477 19.05 21.69 7.64
CA PRO A 477 18.24 20.85 6.77
C PRO A 477 18.93 19.54 6.38
N ARG A 478 20.27 19.53 6.27
CA ARG A 478 21.10 18.36 5.95
C ARG A 478 20.98 17.27 6.99
N ARG A 479 21.13 17.65 8.28
CA ARG A 479 20.98 16.71 9.38
C ARG A 479 19.58 16.08 9.40
N HIS A 480 18.56 16.90 9.21
CA HIS A 480 17.17 16.41 9.19
C HIS A 480 16.92 15.45 8.04
N ALA A 481 17.43 15.77 6.85
CA ALA A 481 17.33 14.90 5.69
C ALA A 481 18.12 13.58 5.88
N ALA A 482 19.32 13.65 6.47
CA ALA A 482 20.11 12.47 6.77
C ALA A 482 19.44 11.56 7.81
N LEU A 483 18.85 12.12 8.87
CA LEU A 483 18.07 11.36 9.85
C LEU A 483 16.94 10.56 9.18
N GLY A 484 16.09 11.22 8.39
CA GLY A 484 14.99 10.54 7.70
C GLY A 484 15.45 9.49 6.66
N ALA A 485 16.60 9.72 6.02
CA ALA A 485 17.17 8.75 5.09
C ALA A 485 17.72 7.51 5.82
N LEU A 486 18.43 7.69 6.95
CA LEU A 486 18.93 6.59 7.78
C LEU A 486 17.82 5.79 8.45
N GLU A 487 16.74 6.46 8.90
CA GLU A 487 15.52 5.78 9.36
C GLU A 487 14.93 4.89 8.26
N THR A 488 14.81 5.41 7.04
CA THR A 488 14.28 4.64 5.88
C THR A 488 15.17 3.46 5.51
N MET A 489 16.50 3.57 5.72
CA MET A 489 17.44 2.46 5.54
C MET A 489 17.20 1.33 6.54
N GLY A 490 16.79 1.64 7.77
CA GLY A 490 16.53 0.67 8.82
C GLY A 490 17.77 -0.07 9.31
N GLU A 491 17.68 -1.40 9.46
CA GLU A 491 18.75 -2.26 10.00
C GLU A 491 20.16 -2.03 9.41
N PRO A 492 20.36 -1.81 8.10
CA PRO A 492 21.69 -1.53 7.56
C PRO A 492 22.40 -0.31 8.16
N ALA A 493 21.66 0.66 8.69
CA ALA A 493 22.23 1.86 9.32
C ALA A 493 22.60 1.65 10.80
N VAL A 494 22.13 0.58 11.46
CA VAL A 494 22.30 0.38 12.91
C VAL A 494 23.77 0.26 13.29
N GLY A 495 24.55 -0.56 12.59
CA GLY A 495 26.00 -0.73 12.85
C GLY A 495 26.78 0.59 12.80
N PRO A 496 26.75 1.31 11.66
CA PRO A 496 27.40 2.61 11.53
C PRO A 496 26.95 3.64 12.57
N LEU A 497 25.65 3.71 12.87
CA LEU A 497 25.12 4.62 13.90
C LEU A 497 25.61 4.24 15.31
N THR A 498 25.69 2.96 15.63
CA THR A 498 26.22 2.46 16.90
C THR A 498 27.72 2.80 17.04
N GLU A 499 28.49 2.66 15.97
CA GLU A 499 29.89 3.05 15.96
C GLU A 499 30.04 4.57 16.17
N MET A 500 29.25 5.41 15.51
CA MET A 500 29.26 6.86 15.72
C MET A 500 28.84 7.22 17.15
N LEU A 501 27.83 6.57 17.71
CA LEU A 501 27.38 6.80 19.08
C LEU A 501 28.50 6.53 20.11
N THR A 502 29.26 5.47 19.93
CA THR A 502 30.26 5.03 20.91
C THR A 502 31.63 5.66 20.68
N ALA A 503 32.06 5.92 19.44
CA ALA A 503 33.41 6.32 19.10
C ALA A 503 33.56 7.81 18.79
N SER A 504 32.52 8.55 18.44
CA SER A 504 32.63 9.95 18.06
C SER A 504 33.01 10.83 19.26
N ARG A 505 33.95 11.77 19.02
CA ARG A 505 34.29 12.79 20.02
C ARG A 505 33.29 13.94 20.06
N ASP A 506 32.51 14.10 18.99
CA ASP A 506 31.49 15.14 18.90
C ASP A 506 30.19 14.69 19.59
N ALA A 507 29.75 15.46 20.57
CA ALA A 507 28.52 15.16 21.32
C ALA A 507 27.26 15.27 20.46
N TYR A 508 27.24 16.17 19.46
CA TYR A 508 26.10 16.28 18.54
C TYR A 508 25.99 15.04 17.65
N ALA A 509 27.13 14.53 17.15
CA ALA A 509 27.12 13.29 16.38
C ALA A 509 26.60 12.12 17.20
N ARG A 510 27.04 11.96 18.46
CA ARG A 510 26.52 10.92 19.36
C ARG A 510 25.03 11.08 19.65
N GLN A 511 24.59 12.31 19.97
CA GLN A 511 23.17 12.61 20.20
C GLN A 511 22.30 12.26 18.99
N ASN A 512 22.73 12.69 17.79
CA ASN A 512 21.99 12.43 16.56
C ASN A 512 21.95 10.95 16.21
N SER A 513 23.04 10.20 16.51
CA SER A 513 23.05 8.74 16.34
C SER A 513 22.08 8.05 17.27
N ALA A 514 22.02 8.46 18.55
CA ALA A 514 21.02 7.94 19.48
C ALA A 514 19.58 8.21 18.98
N GLN A 515 19.34 9.41 18.43
CA GLN A 515 18.05 9.76 17.86
C GLN A 515 17.67 8.86 16.67
N ALA A 516 18.61 8.66 15.73
CA ALA A 516 18.38 7.82 14.56
C ALA A 516 18.11 6.36 14.96
N LEU A 517 18.88 5.82 15.92
CA LEU A 517 18.70 4.47 16.44
C LEU A 517 17.33 4.28 17.09
N GLY A 518 16.84 5.29 17.82
CA GLY A 518 15.49 5.28 18.39
C GLY A 518 14.40 5.24 17.31
N TRP A 519 14.56 5.99 16.23
CA TRP A 519 13.60 5.98 15.12
C TRP A 519 13.61 4.65 14.35
N ILE A 520 14.79 4.05 14.14
CA ILE A 520 14.92 2.73 13.51
C ILE A 520 14.24 1.64 14.37
N GLY A 521 14.28 1.78 15.69
CA GLY A 521 13.62 0.88 16.62
C GLY A 521 14.26 -0.51 16.73
N SER A 522 15.52 -0.68 16.31
CA SER A 522 16.21 -1.97 16.33
C SER A 522 16.73 -2.32 17.72
N ALA A 523 16.38 -3.51 18.22
CA ALA A 523 16.91 -4.04 19.47
C ALA A 523 18.43 -4.28 19.46
N GLN A 524 19.07 -4.32 18.29
CA GLN A 524 20.53 -4.44 18.17
C GLN A 524 21.26 -3.22 18.72
N ALA A 525 20.60 -2.06 18.82
CA ALA A 525 21.16 -0.83 19.37
C ALA A 525 21.06 -0.72 20.89
N THR A 526 20.31 -1.62 21.56
CA THR A 526 19.99 -1.50 23.00
C THR A 526 21.24 -1.40 23.86
N GLU A 527 22.25 -2.25 23.65
CA GLU A 527 23.48 -2.26 24.46
C GLU A 527 24.24 -0.92 24.36
N ALA A 528 24.45 -0.41 23.15
CA ALA A 528 25.14 0.85 22.93
C ALA A 528 24.37 2.05 23.49
N LEU A 529 23.04 2.04 23.41
CA LEU A 529 22.20 3.08 24.01
C LEU A 529 22.20 3.02 25.54
N VAL A 530 22.27 1.83 26.14
CA VAL A 530 22.45 1.64 27.58
C VAL A 530 23.79 2.24 28.04
N ASP A 531 24.86 2.04 27.29
CA ASP A 531 26.15 2.66 27.57
C ASP A 531 26.08 4.19 27.43
N ALA A 532 25.35 4.68 26.43
CA ALA A 532 25.14 6.11 26.20
C ALA A 532 24.34 6.82 27.30
N LEU A 533 23.60 6.10 28.17
CA LEU A 533 23.04 6.68 29.40
C LEU A 533 24.10 7.16 30.39
N GLN A 534 25.37 6.78 30.21
CA GLN A 534 26.52 7.24 31.02
C GLN A 534 27.36 8.28 30.29
N ASP A 535 26.91 8.79 29.14
CA ASP A 535 27.66 9.81 28.38
C ASP A 535 27.91 11.08 29.21
N GLY A 536 29.07 11.71 29.01
CA GLY A 536 29.39 12.96 29.69
C GLY A 536 28.49 14.14 29.32
N ASN A 537 27.84 14.08 28.14
CA ASN A 537 26.94 15.11 27.65
C ASN A 537 25.48 14.75 28.01
N GLU A 538 24.80 15.68 28.67
CA GLU A 538 23.40 15.54 29.08
C GLU A 538 22.44 15.25 27.90
N ALA A 539 22.62 15.92 26.77
CA ALA A 539 21.74 15.76 25.61
C ALA A 539 21.89 14.36 24.97
N VAL A 540 23.08 13.75 25.03
CA VAL A 540 23.28 12.36 24.60
C VAL A 540 22.56 11.40 25.52
N ARG A 541 22.67 11.58 26.84
CA ARG A 541 21.97 10.73 27.83
C ARG A 541 20.44 10.84 27.70
N ASP A 542 19.94 12.06 27.53
CA ASP A 542 18.49 12.32 27.30
C ASP A 542 17.98 11.60 26.06
N GLN A 543 18.70 11.76 24.95
CA GLN A 543 18.33 11.12 23.70
C GLN A 543 18.47 9.59 23.74
N ALA A 544 19.44 9.05 24.48
CA ALA A 544 19.59 7.62 24.68
C ALA A 544 18.42 7.04 25.52
N ALA A 545 17.98 7.76 26.56
CA ALA A 545 16.82 7.35 27.35
C ALA A 545 15.55 7.30 26.50
N TRP A 546 15.32 8.33 25.68
CA TRP A 546 14.20 8.38 24.73
C TRP A 546 14.26 7.21 23.72
N ALA A 547 15.44 6.99 23.11
CA ALA A 547 15.62 5.94 22.12
C ALA A 547 15.34 4.53 22.69
N LEU A 548 15.77 4.27 23.92
CA LEU A 548 15.48 3.01 24.62
C LEU A 548 13.98 2.81 24.88
N GLY A 549 13.25 3.90 25.14
CA GLY A 549 11.79 3.87 25.26
C GLY A 549 11.10 3.53 23.92
N GLU A 550 11.55 4.12 22.81
CA GLU A 550 11.00 3.86 21.48
C GLU A 550 11.29 2.42 21.00
N ILE A 551 12.49 1.91 21.28
CA ILE A 551 12.86 0.51 20.99
C ILE A 551 12.03 -0.47 21.80
N GLY A 552 11.75 -0.14 23.07
CA GLY A 552 10.91 -0.96 23.93
C GLY A 552 11.54 -2.27 24.39
N ASP A 553 12.87 -2.45 24.27
CA ASP A 553 13.55 -3.67 24.67
C ASP A 553 13.61 -3.78 26.21
N PRO A 554 13.05 -4.86 26.81
CA PRO A 554 13.10 -5.07 28.27
C PRO A 554 14.51 -5.10 28.88
N ALA A 555 15.55 -5.39 28.09
CA ALA A 555 16.94 -5.40 28.52
C ALA A 555 17.40 -4.02 29.04
N ALA A 556 16.79 -2.93 28.56
CA ALA A 556 17.12 -1.57 28.98
C ALA A 556 16.62 -1.19 30.38
N ARG A 557 15.66 -1.98 30.94
CA ARG A 557 14.94 -1.62 32.17
C ARG A 557 15.84 -1.22 33.34
N VAL A 558 16.83 -2.07 33.67
CA VAL A 558 17.73 -1.84 34.85
C VAL A 558 18.56 -0.57 34.65
N ALA A 559 18.99 -0.28 33.41
CA ALA A 559 19.76 0.91 33.13
C ALA A 559 18.92 2.19 33.21
N LEU A 560 17.68 2.14 32.71
CA LEU A 560 16.73 3.26 32.83
C LEU A 560 16.32 3.52 34.29
N GLU A 561 16.09 2.49 35.11
CA GLU A 561 15.82 2.63 36.54
C GLU A 561 16.97 3.37 37.25
N ARG A 562 18.22 3.02 36.95
CA ARG A 562 19.40 3.71 37.51
C ARG A 562 19.46 5.18 37.05
N ALA A 563 19.11 5.46 35.76
CA ALA A 563 19.06 6.82 35.27
C ALA A 563 17.98 7.65 35.99
N VAL A 564 16.81 7.09 36.25
CA VAL A 564 15.74 7.76 37.04
C VAL A 564 16.21 8.13 38.44
N GLU A 565 16.92 7.21 39.13
CA GLU A 565 17.33 7.37 40.51
C GLU A 565 18.55 8.30 40.65
N GLY A 566 19.49 8.27 39.73
CA GLY A 566 20.82 8.82 39.91
C GLY A 566 21.33 9.82 38.92
N ASP A 567 20.66 10.08 37.80
CA ASP A 567 21.19 11.05 36.84
C ASP A 567 21.15 12.49 37.38
N GLY A 568 22.25 13.24 37.16
CA GLY A 568 22.36 14.63 37.60
C GLY A 568 21.36 15.58 36.93
N SER A 569 20.90 15.25 35.70
CA SER A 569 19.93 16.04 34.94
C SER A 569 18.50 15.65 35.26
N ALA A 570 17.67 16.65 35.54
CA ALA A 570 16.23 16.45 35.70
C ALA A 570 15.55 16.01 34.39
N LEU A 571 16.04 16.46 33.24
CA LEU A 571 15.51 16.08 31.92
C LEU A 571 15.74 14.59 31.68
N VAL A 572 16.95 14.11 31.87
CA VAL A 572 17.29 12.69 31.69
C VAL A 572 16.46 11.79 32.63
N ARG A 573 16.27 12.21 33.90
CA ARG A 573 15.42 11.44 34.84
C ARG A 573 13.97 11.34 34.37
N VAL A 574 13.41 12.43 33.86
CA VAL A 574 12.04 12.47 33.33
C VAL A 574 11.92 11.59 32.08
N GLU A 575 12.86 11.70 31.14
CA GLU A 575 12.84 10.91 29.91
C GLU A 575 13.01 9.41 30.20
N ALA A 576 13.92 9.04 31.11
CA ALA A 576 14.09 7.66 31.55
C ALA A 576 12.84 7.10 32.23
N GLN A 577 12.12 7.92 33.04
CA GLN A 577 10.84 7.52 33.63
C GLN A 577 9.77 7.29 32.57
N GLN A 578 9.73 8.13 31.53
CA GLN A 578 8.80 7.98 30.42
C GLN A 578 9.12 6.71 29.61
N ALA A 579 10.40 6.47 29.30
CA ALA A 579 10.86 5.25 28.64
C ALA A 579 10.48 3.99 29.42
N LEU A 580 10.62 3.98 30.75
CA LEU A 580 10.19 2.86 31.60
C LEU A 580 8.68 2.59 31.52
N SER A 581 7.86 3.61 31.37
CA SER A 581 6.41 3.43 31.21
C SER A 581 6.09 2.76 29.88
N GLN A 582 6.83 3.07 28.82
CA GLN A 582 6.69 2.45 27.48
C GLN A 582 7.13 0.97 27.48
N LEU A 583 8.16 0.61 28.25
CA LEU A 583 8.58 -0.80 28.43
C LEU A 583 7.52 -1.68 29.09
N GLY A 584 6.54 -1.09 29.77
CA GLY A 584 5.43 -1.82 30.42
C GLY A 584 4.28 -2.14 29.45
N GLU A 585 4.20 -1.46 28.35
CA GLU A 585 3.27 -1.74 27.26
C GLU A 585 3.92 -2.76 26.30
N LYS A 586 3.13 -3.74 25.82
CA LYS A 586 3.63 -4.82 24.96
C LYS A 586 4.53 -4.28 23.84
N PRO A 587 5.63 -4.98 23.48
CA PRO A 587 6.49 -4.53 22.40
C PRO A 587 5.64 -4.34 21.12
N ARG A 588 5.60 -3.12 20.62
CA ARG A 588 5.11 -2.86 19.27
C ARG A 588 6.03 -3.62 18.33
N ALA A 589 5.49 -4.64 17.68
CA ALA A 589 6.14 -5.20 16.51
C ALA A 589 6.54 -4.02 15.60
N ALA A 590 7.81 -4.01 15.18
CA ALA A 590 8.33 -2.99 14.27
C ALA A 590 7.45 -2.94 13.01
N ALA A 591 6.40 -2.13 13.08
CA ALA A 591 5.61 -1.77 11.93
C ALA A 591 6.35 -0.59 11.30
N GLN A 592 6.77 -0.75 10.08
CA GLN A 592 7.10 0.37 9.21
C GLN A 592 5.85 1.26 9.13
N GLN A 593 5.72 2.20 10.06
CA GLN A 593 4.70 3.23 9.97
C GLN A 593 5.32 4.43 9.23
N PRO A 594 4.65 4.96 8.22
CA PRO A 594 5.02 6.27 7.71
C PRO A 594 4.94 7.27 8.86
N VAL A 595 5.97 8.10 8.99
CA VAL A 595 6.09 9.11 10.04
C VAL A 595 4.80 9.92 10.10
N ALA A 596 3.98 9.67 11.10
CA ALA A 596 2.82 10.49 11.34
C ALA A 596 3.31 11.85 11.83
N TRP A 597 3.13 12.89 11.04
CA TRP A 597 3.39 14.30 11.39
C TRP A 597 2.78 14.74 12.72
N SER A 598 1.84 13.94 13.28
CA SER A 598 1.26 14.10 14.60
C SER A 598 2.24 14.00 15.77
N LEU A 599 3.36 13.27 15.62
CA LEU A 599 4.39 13.12 16.68
C LEU A 599 5.33 14.34 16.75
N ILE A 600 5.59 14.99 15.59
CA ILE A 600 6.36 16.25 15.55
C ILE A 600 5.58 17.40 16.20
N LEU A 601 4.24 17.41 16.04
CA LEU A 601 3.36 18.42 16.66
C LEU A 601 3.17 18.22 18.17
N GLY A 602 3.42 17.03 18.71
CA GLY A 602 3.33 16.75 20.15
C GLY A 602 4.40 17.47 20.98
N ARG A 603 5.62 17.59 20.46
CA ARG A 603 6.75 18.28 21.13
C ARG A 603 6.74 19.81 20.97
N LEU A 604 5.87 20.36 20.15
CA LEU A 604 5.60 21.80 20.03
C LEU A 604 4.48 22.29 20.99
N GLN A 605 4.28 21.61 22.11
CA GLN A 605 3.27 21.98 23.13
C GLN A 605 3.30 23.48 23.49
N PRO A 606 4.45 24.15 23.69
CA PRO A 606 4.42 25.59 23.94
C PRO A 606 3.99 26.44 22.73
N LEU A 607 4.28 25.97 21.49
CA LEU A 607 3.82 26.66 20.28
C LEU A 607 2.32 26.44 20.00
N ARG A 608 1.73 25.33 20.46
CA ARG A 608 0.30 25.06 20.34
C ARG A 608 -0.57 26.12 21.02
N TRP A 609 -0.13 26.58 22.20
CA TRP A 609 -0.81 27.68 22.91
C TRP A 609 -0.63 29.01 22.19
N LEU A 610 0.50 29.24 21.53
CA LEU A 610 0.73 30.44 20.72
C LEU A 610 -0.14 30.44 19.44
N ILE A 611 -0.28 29.30 18.76
CA ILE A 611 -1.14 29.14 17.58
C ILE A 611 -2.61 29.22 17.96
N LEU A 612 -3.04 28.58 19.05
CA LEU A 612 -4.40 28.70 19.56
C LEU A 612 -4.71 30.11 20.07
N GLY A 613 -3.74 30.81 20.68
CA GLY A 613 -3.85 32.19 21.07
C GLY A 613 -4.01 33.11 19.85
N MET A 614 -3.24 32.91 18.80
CA MET A 614 -3.36 33.69 17.54
C MET A 614 -4.69 33.39 16.81
N SER A 615 -5.15 32.14 16.84
CA SER A 615 -6.46 31.75 16.26
C SER A 615 -7.63 32.36 17.05
N ALA A 616 -7.52 32.45 18.38
CA ALA A 616 -8.53 33.09 19.24
C ALA A 616 -8.55 34.61 19.02
N VAL A 617 -7.40 35.25 18.83
CA VAL A 617 -7.31 36.68 18.51
C VAL A 617 -7.86 36.97 17.12
N GLY A 618 -7.58 36.10 16.13
CA GLY A 618 -8.12 36.18 14.78
C GLY A 618 -9.64 36.01 14.75
N ALA A 619 -10.17 35.03 15.51
CA ALA A 619 -11.62 34.84 15.65
C ALA A 619 -12.31 35.98 16.38
N ALA A 620 -11.69 36.58 17.41
CA ALA A 620 -12.19 37.75 18.10
C ALA A 620 -12.17 39.00 17.18
N TRP A 621 -11.16 39.13 16.32
CA TRP A 621 -11.08 40.21 15.34
C TRP A 621 -12.14 40.10 14.23
N LEU A 622 -12.40 38.88 13.75
CA LEU A 622 -13.50 38.59 12.81
C LEU A 622 -14.89 38.82 13.46
N ALA A 623 -15.05 38.45 14.72
CA ALA A 623 -16.33 38.68 15.46
C ALA A 623 -16.58 40.15 15.76
N LEU A 624 -15.54 40.96 16.01
CA LEU A 624 -15.64 42.40 16.21
C LEU A 624 -15.79 43.18 14.89
N GLY A 625 -15.19 42.67 13.78
CA GLY A 625 -15.36 43.25 12.45
C GLY A 625 -16.78 43.12 11.91
N ASN A 626 -17.47 42.02 12.23
CA ASN A 626 -18.86 41.77 11.77
C ASN A 626 -19.93 42.52 12.58
N ARG A 627 -19.59 43.15 13.71
CA ARG A 627 -20.56 43.95 14.47
C ARG A 627 -20.75 45.39 13.97
N ARG A 628 -20.00 45.83 12.93
CA ARG A 628 -20.14 47.19 12.35
C ARG A 628 -20.98 47.24 11.07
N LEU A 629 -21.59 46.15 10.62
CA LEU A 629 -22.41 46.12 9.40
C LEU A 629 -23.88 45.75 9.60
N VAL A 630 -24.39 45.81 10.82
CA VAL A 630 -25.83 45.62 11.11
C VAL A 630 -26.35 46.83 11.88
N HIS A 631 -26.50 47.97 11.22
CA HIS A 631 -27.46 49.01 11.56
C HIS A 631 -27.53 50.02 10.39
N ALA A 632 -28.47 49.80 9.48
CA ALA A 632 -29.15 50.85 8.72
C ALA A 632 -30.62 50.45 8.53
N PRO A 633 -31.56 51.34 8.70
CA PRO A 633 -32.95 51.00 8.94
C PRO A 633 -33.75 50.76 7.65
N ILE A 634 -34.75 49.89 7.81
CA ILE A 634 -35.81 49.64 6.85
C ILE A 634 -36.67 50.93 6.73
N GLY A 635 -36.84 51.43 5.53
CA GLY A 635 -37.74 52.51 5.24
C GLY A 635 -38.15 52.60 3.78
N GLN A 636 -39.39 52.21 3.55
CA GLN A 636 -40.33 52.62 2.50
C GLN A 636 -40.30 52.00 1.12
N GLN A 637 -41.41 51.36 0.86
CA GLN A 637 -42.03 50.99 -0.40
C GLN A 637 -42.16 52.17 -1.37
N ALA A 638 -41.97 51.94 -2.65
CA ALA A 638 -42.75 52.55 -3.70
C ALA A 638 -42.77 51.66 -4.95
N ASP A 639 -43.98 51.35 -5.35
CA ASP A 639 -44.37 50.79 -6.63
C ASP A 639 -43.77 51.54 -7.81
N CYS A 640 -43.46 50.83 -8.89
CA CYS A 640 -43.92 51.22 -10.22
C CYS A 640 -43.75 50.08 -11.23
N GLN A 641 -44.89 49.76 -11.78
CA GLN A 641 -45.07 48.94 -12.98
C GLN A 641 -44.41 49.61 -14.22
N GLY A 642 -43.98 48.76 -15.13
CA GLY A 642 -44.27 49.11 -16.52
C GLY A 642 -43.11 49.11 -17.49
N GLN A 643 -43.27 48.26 -18.42
CA GLN A 643 -42.95 48.36 -19.85
C GLN A 643 -41.83 47.51 -20.44
N ARG A 644 -42.34 46.70 -21.27
CA ARG A 644 -41.75 45.89 -22.35
C ARG A 644 -41.00 46.75 -23.41
N ARG A 645 -40.13 46.03 -24.16
CA ARG A 645 -39.58 46.25 -25.50
C ARG A 645 -38.20 46.94 -25.53
N ALA A 646 -37.16 46.23 -25.96
CA ALA A 646 -36.72 45.87 -27.25
C ALA A 646 -35.55 44.85 -27.14
#